data_22af7e281c75bf026d546022be71ad91
#
_entry.id   22af7e281c75bf026d546022be71ad91
#
_cell.length_a   1.000
_cell.length_b   1.000
_cell.length_c   1.000
_cell.angle_alpha   90.00
_cell.angle_beta   90.00
_cell.angle_gamma   90.00
#
_symmetry.space_group_name_H-M   'P 1'
#
loop_
_entity.id
_entity.type
_entity.pdbx_description
1 polymer ?
#
loop_
_entity_poly.entity_id
_entity_poly.type
_entity_poly.pdbx_seq_one_letter_code
_entity_poly.pdbx_strand_id
1 'polypeptide(L)'
;MRCLAHFALENKFQVKFSAISQRFRYNHALISIKTEVKMNNQITPEIVAQHKISPSEYESILKILGREPNLLELGVFSAMWSEHCSYKSSKKYLNGFPTKAKWVIQGPGENAGVIDCGKGWAAVFKMESHNHPSFIEPFAGAATGVGGIFRDIFTMGARVEASMNSLRFGEIKGKDENINKHQKYLIKGVAAGISHYGNCMGVPTVAGETSFDESFNGNILVNAFGLGICKSDEIFYAKAGSAGNPVIYVGSRTGRDGLGGAVMASDSFNEASKKLRPTVQVGDPFAEKLLMEACLELFKTDYIVGIQDMGAAGLTSSSFEMAGKSGAGMKLYLDKVPMREEGMNPYELMLSESQERMLICAKPGFENKIKEIFEKYELHAEVIGEVTDTGNMELFWGGELAGLIPIAPVTELAPVLDRPTKEPEYLSKIKNIKIDDFRKISAKKAFKTLLKDENIANKAYIYDQYDAHIGTNTIKMPGSLGAGAIRIKESGAAVAMACECNTRMNFVNPLVGAAAAVAAAGRKVAMSGATPLSITDCLNYGNPQNPEVMWQFAKGCEGIKIACKELNTPVVSGNVSLYNETNGISVQPTPAITMVGVLKDAKKLLNSHFKESGVSVFVLGDTGADFAGSLYMKSLFGVCGGELKELDFKAERALWDLVIKANDKGILEFANSVGVGGVAITLAKMSAFGGVGFKGECPYDDERWLFSESFSRSIVGVKGKKI
;
A
#
# COMPACT_ATOMS: atom_id res chain seq x y z
N MET A 1 -44.67 -22.52 2.68
CA MET A 1 -45.67 -21.46 2.95
C MET A 1 -46.55 -21.88 4.13
N ARG A 2 -46.16 -21.55 5.36
CA ARG A 2 -46.89 -21.59 6.64
C ARG A 2 -45.91 -21.75 7.80
N CYS A 3 -45.05 -20.74 7.99
CA CYS A 3 -44.21 -20.57 9.19
C CYS A 3 -43.61 -19.16 9.32
N LEU A 4 -44.19 -18.14 8.68
CA LEU A 4 -43.75 -16.74 8.76
C LEU A 4 -44.90 -15.77 9.13
N ALA A 5 -45.96 -16.28 9.83
CA ALA A 5 -47.12 -15.48 10.20
C ALA A 5 -47.47 -15.56 11.69
N HIS A 6 -46.46 -15.69 12.59
CA HIS A 6 -46.75 -15.71 14.03
C HIS A 6 -45.78 -14.97 14.92
N PHE A 7 -45.07 -13.95 14.39
CA PHE A 7 -44.21 -13.08 15.19
C PHE A 7 -44.47 -11.58 14.99
N ALA A 8 -45.69 -11.24 14.58
CA ALA A 8 -46.13 -9.86 14.48
C ALA A 8 -47.42 -9.65 15.26
N LEU A 9 -47.37 -9.74 16.57
CA LEU A 9 -48.33 -9.17 17.51
C LEU A 9 -47.86 -9.56 18.91
N GLU A 10 -47.10 -8.70 19.54
CA GLU A 10 -47.24 -8.23 20.91
C GLU A 10 -46.02 -7.45 21.35
N ASN A 11 -46.22 -6.16 21.32
CA ASN A 11 -45.78 -5.19 22.32
C ASN A 11 -44.32 -4.79 22.54
N LYS A 12 -44.14 -3.49 22.27
CA LYS A 12 -43.21 -2.58 22.98
C LYS A 12 -41.76 -2.57 22.50
N PHE A 13 -41.53 -2.29 21.23
CA PHE A 13 -40.35 -1.51 20.81
C PHE A 13 -40.80 -0.31 19.96
N GLN A 14 -41.59 0.59 20.54
CA GLN A 14 -41.54 2.00 20.21
C GLN A 14 -40.28 2.55 20.84
N VAL A 15 -39.10 2.17 20.34
CA VAL A 15 -37.86 2.92 20.52
C VAL A 15 -38.03 4.17 19.69
N LYS A 16 -38.12 5.26 20.39
CA LYS A 16 -38.21 6.62 19.89
C LYS A 16 -37.22 6.88 18.78
N PHE A 17 -37.63 6.73 17.55
CA PHE A 17 -36.92 7.26 16.36
C PHE A 17 -36.78 8.79 16.42
N SER A 18 -37.50 9.48 17.29
CA SER A 18 -37.38 10.92 17.55
C SER A 18 -36.14 11.30 18.35
N ALA A 19 -35.51 10.38 19.08
CA ALA A 19 -34.30 10.68 19.86
C ALA A 19 -33.00 10.43 19.09
N ILE A 20 -33.06 9.67 18.01
CA ILE A 20 -31.90 9.45 17.13
C ILE A 20 -31.79 10.58 16.10
N SER A 21 -32.88 11.11 15.59
CA SER A 21 -32.85 12.27 14.69
C SER A 21 -32.50 13.59 15.38
N GLN A 22 -32.62 13.69 16.73
CA GLN A 22 -32.18 14.86 17.49
C GLN A 22 -30.72 14.77 18.00
N ARG A 23 -30.11 13.58 17.99
CA ARG A 23 -28.68 13.44 18.29
C ARG A 23 -27.77 13.56 17.06
N PHE A 24 -28.30 13.54 15.85
CA PHE A 24 -27.59 13.89 14.61
C PHE A 24 -27.70 15.37 14.23
N ARG A 25 -28.39 16.20 15.03
CA ARG A 25 -28.07 17.63 15.07
C ARG A 25 -26.85 17.83 15.95
N TYR A 26 -25.74 17.26 15.52
CA TYR A 26 -24.45 17.69 16.00
C TYR A 26 -24.33 19.17 15.68
N ASN A 27 -24.10 19.93 16.74
CA ASN A 27 -23.57 21.28 16.64
C ASN A 27 -22.59 21.36 15.48
N HIS A 28 -23.02 21.95 14.38
CA HIS A 28 -22.23 22.71 13.45
C HIS A 28 -21.67 23.95 14.18
N ALA A 29 -20.93 23.74 15.23
CA ALA A 29 -19.81 24.57 15.58
C ALA A 29 -18.60 23.98 14.81
N LEU A 30 -18.78 23.65 13.55
CA LEU A 30 -17.83 24.05 12.57
C LEU A 30 -17.43 25.47 12.94
N ILE A 31 -16.15 25.68 13.11
CA ILE A 31 -15.55 26.93 12.68
C ILE A 31 -16.03 27.06 11.23
N SER A 32 -17.25 27.56 11.09
CA SER A 32 -17.64 28.35 9.97
C SER A 32 -16.61 29.45 9.98
N ILE A 33 -15.51 29.24 9.27
CA ILE A 33 -15.03 30.27 8.42
C ILE A 33 -16.22 30.50 7.48
N LYS A 34 -17.21 31.24 7.96
CA LYS A 34 -18.01 32.12 7.14
C LYS A 34 -17.04 33.16 6.62
N THR A 35 -16.18 32.72 5.78
CA THR A 35 -15.77 33.56 4.69
C THR A 35 -16.98 33.57 3.76
N GLU A 36 -17.86 34.56 3.93
CA GLU A 36 -18.32 35.27 2.75
C GLU A 36 -17.03 35.60 2.02
N VAL A 37 -16.61 34.73 1.11
CA VAL A 37 -15.58 35.02 0.15
C VAL A 37 -16.23 35.90 -0.91
N LYS A 38 -16.41 37.17 -0.59
CA LYS A 38 -15.91 38.19 -1.50
C LYS A 38 -14.48 37.77 -1.73
N MET A 39 -14.14 37.40 -2.97
CA MET A 39 -12.77 37.07 -3.39
C MET A 39 -11.90 38.30 -3.10
N ASN A 40 -11.45 38.44 -1.87
CA ASN A 40 -10.43 39.38 -1.48
C ASN A 40 -9.12 38.68 -1.82
N ASN A 41 -8.60 39.00 -3.00
CA ASN A 41 -7.48 38.34 -3.69
C ASN A 41 -6.12 38.58 -3.01
N GLN A 42 -6.05 38.82 -1.72
CA GLN A 42 -4.78 39.07 -1.06
C GLN A 42 -4.29 37.82 -0.33
N ILE A 43 -3.33 37.12 -0.95
CA ILE A 43 -2.64 36.02 -0.33
C ILE A 43 -1.70 36.56 0.74
N THR A 44 -1.99 36.27 2.01
CA THR A 44 -1.15 36.68 3.14
C THR A 44 -0.11 35.59 3.46
N PRO A 45 0.99 35.93 4.16
CA PRO A 45 1.96 34.94 4.62
C PRO A 45 1.34 33.83 5.47
N GLU A 46 0.29 34.13 6.23
CA GLU A 46 -0.44 33.14 7.04
C GLU A 46 -1.18 32.15 6.16
N ILE A 47 -1.82 32.61 5.07
CA ILE A 47 -2.48 31.74 4.08
C ILE A 47 -1.45 30.83 3.42
N VAL A 48 -0.28 31.36 3.01
CA VAL A 48 0.82 30.57 2.44
C VAL A 48 1.29 29.49 3.42
N ALA A 49 1.47 29.86 4.70
CA ALA A 49 1.87 28.92 5.75
C ALA A 49 0.82 27.84 6.02
N GLN A 50 -0.48 28.18 5.99
CA GLN A 50 -1.59 27.23 6.11
C GLN A 50 -1.59 26.20 4.97
N HIS A 51 -1.18 26.60 3.77
CA HIS A 51 -1.01 25.73 2.60
C HIS A 51 0.30 24.91 2.63
N LYS A 52 1.10 25.00 3.71
CA LYS A 52 2.40 24.29 3.85
C LYS A 52 3.39 24.61 2.72
N ILE A 53 3.29 25.77 2.12
CA ILE A 53 4.22 26.30 1.14
C ILE A 53 5.33 27.06 1.87
N SER A 54 6.57 26.71 1.64
CA SER A 54 7.72 27.43 2.19
C SER A 54 7.93 28.76 1.47
N PRO A 55 8.63 29.75 2.10
CA PRO A 55 8.91 31.04 1.43
C PRO A 55 9.61 30.88 0.07
N SER A 56 10.56 29.95 -0.06
CA SER A 56 11.27 29.69 -1.32
C SER A 56 10.38 29.04 -2.39
N GLU A 57 9.44 28.18 -1.98
CA GLU A 57 8.44 27.62 -2.88
C GLU A 57 7.48 28.70 -3.34
N TYR A 58 7.05 29.61 -2.45
CA TYR A 58 6.19 30.71 -2.82
C TYR A 58 6.85 31.69 -3.81
N GLU A 59 8.12 32.03 -3.60
CA GLU A 59 8.90 32.82 -4.57
C GLU A 59 8.97 32.12 -5.95
N SER A 60 9.07 30.80 -5.97
CA SER A 60 9.06 30.04 -7.22
C SER A 60 7.69 30.10 -7.90
N ILE A 61 6.60 30.02 -7.15
CA ILE A 61 5.23 30.18 -7.65
C ILE A 61 5.03 31.57 -8.29
N LEU A 62 5.48 32.64 -7.62
CA LEU A 62 5.42 34.00 -8.15
C LEU A 62 6.18 34.11 -9.49
N LYS A 63 7.36 33.51 -9.60
CA LYS A 63 8.14 33.50 -10.85
C LYS A 63 7.44 32.70 -11.97
N ILE A 64 6.85 31.56 -11.64
CA ILE A 64 6.12 30.70 -12.60
C ILE A 64 4.89 31.44 -13.16
N LEU A 65 4.09 32.06 -12.27
CA LEU A 65 2.86 32.74 -12.65
C LEU A 65 3.10 34.13 -13.22
N GLY A 66 4.24 34.79 -12.89
CA GLY A 66 4.51 36.19 -13.21
C GLY A 66 3.60 37.18 -12.47
N ARG A 67 2.86 36.70 -11.49
CA ARG A 67 1.90 37.45 -10.66
C ARG A 67 1.63 36.73 -9.35
N GLU A 68 0.91 37.36 -8.42
CA GLU A 68 0.39 36.67 -7.26
C GLU A 68 -0.65 35.60 -7.66
N PRO A 69 -0.60 34.37 -7.04
CA PRO A 69 -1.65 33.39 -7.21
C PRO A 69 -2.95 33.86 -6.54
N ASN A 70 -4.08 33.41 -7.03
CA ASN A 70 -5.30 33.40 -6.23
C ASN A 70 -5.36 32.17 -5.31
N LEU A 71 -6.39 32.06 -4.46
CA LEU A 71 -6.51 30.98 -3.49
C LEU A 71 -6.60 29.57 -4.15
N LEU A 72 -7.33 29.46 -5.27
CA LEU A 72 -7.45 28.23 -6.03
C LEU A 72 -6.09 27.79 -6.58
N GLU A 73 -5.36 28.69 -7.21
CA GLU A 73 -4.04 28.43 -7.78
C GLU A 73 -3.03 28.05 -6.69
N LEU A 74 -3.04 28.77 -5.56
CA LEU A 74 -2.20 28.42 -4.40
C LEU A 74 -2.52 27.02 -3.88
N GLY A 75 -3.81 26.64 -3.80
CA GLY A 75 -4.26 25.32 -3.40
C GLY A 75 -3.75 24.21 -4.34
N VAL A 76 -3.78 24.45 -5.65
CA VAL A 76 -3.23 23.53 -6.66
C VAL A 76 -1.74 23.31 -6.46
N PHE A 77 -0.94 24.37 -6.30
CA PHE A 77 0.49 24.24 -6.01
C PHE A 77 0.74 23.52 -4.68
N SER A 78 -0.03 23.87 -3.64
CA SER A 78 0.07 23.20 -2.33
C SER A 78 -0.12 21.69 -2.43
N ALA A 79 -1.14 21.26 -3.15
CA ALA A 79 -1.44 19.85 -3.34
C ALA A 79 -0.36 19.14 -4.18
N MET A 80 -0.06 19.67 -5.36
CA MET A 80 0.89 19.08 -6.31
C MET A 80 2.34 19.09 -5.81
N TRP A 81 2.73 20.09 -5.02
CA TRP A 81 4.07 20.20 -4.42
C TRP A 81 4.14 19.68 -2.98
N SER A 82 3.07 19.05 -2.48
CA SER A 82 3.11 18.33 -1.20
C SER A 82 4.15 17.20 -1.26
N GLU A 83 4.64 16.76 -0.10
CA GLU A 83 5.56 15.61 -0.03
C GLU A 83 4.93 14.35 -0.63
N HIS A 84 3.63 14.17 -0.41
CA HIS A 84 2.88 13.01 -0.88
C HIS A 84 2.79 12.94 -2.41
N CYS A 85 2.49 14.06 -3.11
CA CYS A 85 2.34 14.07 -4.57
C CYS A 85 3.68 14.21 -5.31
N SER A 86 4.61 15.04 -4.80
CA SER A 86 5.85 15.37 -5.52
C SER A 86 7.05 14.53 -5.15
N TYR A 87 6.99 13.80 -4.01
CA TYR A 87 8.15 13.06 -3.48
C TYR A 87 9.39 13.95 -3.28
N LYS A 88 9.20 15.23 -2.93
CA LYS A 88 10.28 16.24 -2.95
C LYS A 88 11.49 15.90 -2.09
N SER A 89 11.32 15.18 -0.97
CA SER A 89 12.44 14.75 -0.10
C SER A 89 13.02 13.39 -0.49
N SER A 90 12.29 12.56 -1.24
CA SER A 90 12.66 11.15 -1.51
C SER A 90 13.08 10.87 -2.95
N LYS A 91 12.61 11.64 -3.93
CA LYS A 91 12.85 11.45 -5.38
C LYS A 91 14.32 11.22 -5.74
N LYS A 92 15.26 11.91 -5.08
CA LYS A 92 16.71 11.75 -5.25
C LYS A 92 17.16 10.29 -5.03
N TYR A 93 16.60 9.60 -4.05
CA TYR A 93 16.98 8.23 -3.69
C TYR A 93 16.26 7.19 -4.54
N LEU A 94 15.00 7.44 -4.91
CA LEU A 94 14.18 6.56 -5.73
C LEU A 94 14.71 6.44 -7.16
N ASN A 95 15.24 7.51 -7.74
CA ASN A 95 15.85 7.52 -9.07
C ASN A 95 17.02 6.54 -9.25
N GLY A 96 17.51 5.96 -8.17
CA GLY A 96 18.59 4.97 -8.19
C GLY A 96 18.12 3.52 -8.32
N PHE A 97 16.84 3.23 -8.25
CA PHE A 97 16.33 1.86 -8.30
C PHE A 97 16.47 1.23 -9.68
N PRO A 98 16.79 -0.08 -9.78
CA PRO A 98 16.68 -0.81 -11.03
C PRO A 98 15.20 -1.02 -11.37
N THR A 99 14.77 -0.56 -12.55
CA THR A 99 13.34 -0.57 -12.96
C THR A 99 13.08 -1.38 -14.22
N LYS A 100 14.12 -1.94 -14.85
CA LYS A 100 14.03 -2.60 -16.17
C LYS A 100 14.45 -4.06 -16.11
N ALA A 101 13.67 -4.92 -16.73
CA ALA A 101 14.00 -6.30 -17.06
C ALA A 101 13.15 -6.74 -18.27
N LYS A 102 13.48 -7.89 -18.87
CA LYS A 102 12.78 -8.39 -20.07
C LYS A 102 11.28 -8.69 -19.86
N TRP A 103 10.87 -8.90 -18.63
CA TRP A 103 9.47 -9.16 -18.24
C TRP A 103 8.73 -7.93 -17.74
N VAL A 104 9.40 -6.78 -17.62
CA VAL A 104 8.75 -5.52 -17.22
C VAL A 104 8.15 -4.88 -18.48
N ILE A 105 6.82 -4.76 -18.48
CA ILE A 105 6.06 -4.06 -19.52
C ILE A 105 5.97 -2.58 -19.18
N GLN A 106 5.62 -2.26 -17.91
CA GLN A 106 5.56 -0.91 -17.41
C GLN A 106 6.27 -0.82 -16.05
N GLY A 107 7.26 0.05 -15.95
CA GLY A 107 7.94 0.45 -14.73
C GLY A 107 7.27 1.65 -14.06
N PRO A 108 7.95 2.33 -13.08
CA PRO A 108 7.41 3.51 -12.40
C PRO A 108 7.07 4.66 -13.38
N GLY A 109 6.07 5.47 -13.04
CA GLY A 109 5.62 6.63 -13.83
C GLY A 109 4.17 6.54 -14.32
N GLU A 110 3.52 5.40 -14.12
CA GLU A 110 2.08 5.19 -14.29
C GLU A 110 1.44 4.79 -12.96
N ASN A 111 0.11 4.59 -12.95
CA ASN A 111 -0.64 4.27 -11.73
C ASN A 111 -0.12 3.01 -11.04
N ALA A 112 0.29 2.00 -11.82
CA ALA A 112 0.85 0.76 -11.29
C ALA A 112 1.96 0.21 -12.20
N GLY A 113 2.74 -0.73 -11.69
CA GLY A 113 3.71 -1.49 -12.47
C GLY A 113 3.09 -2.69 -13.16
N VAL A 114 3.66 -3.08 -14.30
CA VAL A 114 3.14 -4.19 -15.12
C VAL A 114 4.25 -5.15 -15.49
N ILE A 115 4.01 -6.45 -15.25
CA ILE A 115 4.92 -7.53 -15.66
C ILE A 115 4.23 -8.55 -16.55
N ASP A 116 5.00 -9.15 -17.46
CA ASP A 116 4.57 -10.25 -18.31
C ASP A 116 4.43 -11.55 -17.51
N CYS A 117 3.25 -12.16 -17.58
CA CYS A 117 2.95 -13.47 -17.00
C CYS A 117 3.08 -14.62 -18.01
N GLY A 118 3.42 -14.29 -19.26
CA GLY A 118 3.50 -15.22 -20.38
C GLY A 118 2.16 -15.50 -21.04
N LYS A 119 2.22 -16.03 -22.27
CA LYS A 119 1.04 -16.37 -23.10
C LYS A 119 0.08 -15.20 -23.35
N GLY A 120 0.60 -13.97 -23.42
CA GLY A 120 -0.17 -12.76 -23.68
C GLY A 120 -0.96 -12.24 -22.47
N TRP A 121 -0.58 -12.61 -21.24
CA TRP A 121 -1.18 -12.15 -19.98
C TRP A 121 -0.19 -11.33 -19.18
N ALA A 122 -0.68 -10.32 -18.50
CA ALA A 122 0.10 -9.44 -17.66
C ALA A 122 -0.52 -9.32 -16.25
N ALA A 123 0.35 -9.07 -15.26
CA ALA A 123 -0.04 -8.70 -13.91
C ALA A 123 0.28 -7.21 -13.67
N VAL A 124 -0.72 -6.47 -13.24
CA VAL A 124 -0.67 -5.05 -12.86
C VAL A 124 -0.74 -4.97 -11.35
N PHE A 125 0.23 -4.33 -10.69
CA PHE A 125 0.24 -4.28 -9.23
C PHE A 125 0.96 -3.06 -8.66
N LYS A 126 0.50 -2.67 -7.47
CA LYS A 126 1.08 -1.58 -6.66
C LYS A 126 0.79 -1.82 -5.18
N MET A 127 1.61 -1.25 -4.32
CA MET A 127 1.37 -1.11 -2.89
C MET A 127 1.41 0.37 -2.52
N GLU A 128 0.47 0.79 -1.67
CA GLU A 128 0.40 2.17 -1.18
C GLU A 128 0.01 2.23 0.30
N SER A 129 0.45 3.28 0.99
CA SER A 129 0.17 3.53 2.39
C SER A 129 -1.10 4.37 2.58
N HIS A 130 -1.87 4.02 3.61
CA HIS A 130 -2.99 4.84 4.09
C HIS A 130 -2.94 4.97 5.62
N ASN A 131 -1.76 5.36 6.15
CA ASN A 131 -1.41 5.32 7.57
C ASN A 131 -2.17 6.37 8.38
N HIS A 132 -2.02 7.65 8.04
CA HIS A 132 -2.60 8.77 8.77
C HIS A 132 -4.13 8.70 8.86
N PRO A 133 -4.86 8.49 7.75
CA PRO A 133 -6.31 8.33 7.81
C PRO A 133 -6.75 7.14 8.66
N SER A 134 -6.03 6.01 8.58
CA SER A 134 -6.34 4.79 9.34
C SER A 134 -6.06 4.93 10.84
N PHE A 135 -5.14 5.78 11.25
CA PHE A 135 -4.90 6.07 12.66
C PHE A 135 -6.00 6.98 13.26
N ILE A 136 -6.53 7.92 12.45
CA ILE A 136 -7.59 8.86 12.86
C ILE A 136 -8.95 8.16 12.89
N GLU A 137 -9.30 7.45 11.80
CA GLU A 137 -10.56 6.75 11.62
C GLU A 137 -10.30 5.38 10.99
N PRO A 138 -10.03 4.34 11.79
CA PRO A 138 -9.44 3.11 11.32
C PRO A 138 -10.29 2.34 10.31
N PHE A 139 -11.62 2.42 10.40
CA PHE A 139 -12.52 1.78 9.44
C PHE A 139 -12.50 2.51 8.09
N ALA A 140 -12.83 3.80 8.09
CA ALA A 140 -12.91 4.58 6.86
C ALA A 140 -11.52 4.72 6.20
N GLY A 141 -10.48 5.01 6.99
CA GLY A 141 -9.13 5.14 6.45
C GLY A 141 -8.58 3.86 5.82
N ALA A 142 -8.79 2.71 6.44
CA ALA A 142 -8.35 1.44 5.86
C ALA A 142 -9.21 1.02 4.64
N ALA A 143 -10.50 1.29 4.67
CA ALA A 143 -11.42 1.04 3.55
C ALA A 143 -11.01 1.85 2.30
N THR A 144 -10.79 3.15 2.45
CA THR A 144 -10.39 4.02 1.34
C THR A 144 -8.98 3.76 0.83
N GLY A 145 -8.08 3.26 1.69
CA GLY A 145 -6.77 2.78 1.26
C GLY A 145 -6.86 1.57 0.32
N VAL A 146 -7.80 0.64 0.59
CA VAL A 146 -8.07 -0.49 -0.31
C VAL A 146 -8.71 -0.01 -1.61
N GLY A 147 -9.69 0.91 -1.55
CA GLY A 147 -10.34 1.47 -2.73
C GLY A 147 -9.33 2.19 -3.64
N GLY A 148 -8.50 3.08 -3.08
CA GLY A 148 -7.49 3.81 -3.85
C GLY A 148 -6.55 2.89 -4.61
N ILE A 149 -6.02 1.84 -3.96
CA ILE A 149 -5.11 0.92 -4.65
C ILE A 149 -5.82 0.08 -5.72
N PHE A 150 -7.10 -0.25 -5.55
CA PHE A 150 -7.86 -0.97 -6.58
C PHE A 150 -8.11 -0.09 -7.80
N ARG A 151 -8.41 1.22 -7.60
CA ARG A 151 -8.54 2.19 -8.71
C ARG A 151 -7.27 2.29 -9.53
N ASP A 152 -6.10 2.40 -8.91
CA ASP A 152 -4.81 2.39 -9.60
C ASP A 152 -4.66 1.17 -10.54
N ILE A 153 -5.10 0.00 -10.09
CA ILE A 153 -4.98 -1.24 -10.83
C ILE A 153 -5.95 -1.27 -12.02
N PHE A 154 -7.25 -1.00 -11.80
CA PHE A 154 -8.19 -1.10 -12.90
C PHE A 154 -8.12 0.08 -13.88
N THR A 155 -7.59 1.23 -13.47
CA THR A 155 -7.23 2.34 -14.38
C THR A 155 -6.27 1.89 -15.49
N MET A 156 -5.39 0.92 -15.19
CA MET A 156 -4.47 0.34 -16.17
C MET A 156 -5.11 -0.74 -17.08
N GLY A 157 -6.42 -0.95 -17.01
CA GLY A 157 -7.16 -1.94 -17.81
C GLY A 157 -7.24 -3.33 -17.19
N ALA A 158 -6.72 -3.53 -15.99
CA ALA A 158 -6.68 -4.83 -15.35
C ALA A 158 -7.85 -5.04 -14.38
N ARG A 159 -8.53 -6.20 -14.47
CA ARG A 159 -9.46 -6.61 -13.42
C ARG A 159 -8.68 -6.92 -12.15
N VAL A 160 -9.09 -6.31 -11.03
CA VAL A 160 -8.48 -6.60 -9.73
C VAL A 160 -8.83 -8.02 -9.29
N GLU A 161 -7.82 -8.86 -9.07
CA GLU A 161 -7.98 -10.30 -8.80
C GLU A 161 -7.36 -10.74 -7.47
N ALA A 162 -6.58 -9.87 -6.82
CA ALA A 162 -6.01 -10.15 -5.51
C ALA A 162 -5.73 -8.88 -4.72
N SER A 163 -5.88 -9.00 -3.40
CA SER A 163 -5.49 -8.01 -2.40
C SER A 163 -4.58 -8.61 -1.35
N MET A 164 -3.71 -7.79 -0.77
CA MET A 164 -2.93 -8.08 0.44
C MET A 164 -2.75 -6.81 1.25
N ASN A 165 -2.31 -6.97 2.52
CA ASN A 165 -1.99 -5.82 3.35
C ASN A 165 -0.73 -6.09 4.18
N SER A 166 0.10 -5.05 4.38
CA SER A 166 1.18 -5.04 5.35
C SER A 166 0.81 -4.09 6.47
N LEU A 167 0.54 -4.65 7.67
CA LEU A 167 -0.03 -3.94 8.79
C LEU A 167 0.96 -3.88 9.96
N ARG A 168 1.06 -2.72 10.60
CA ARG A 168 1.86 -2.50 11.81
C ARG A 168 1.01 -1.84 12.89
N PHE A 169 0.97 -2.45 14.05
CA PHE A 169 0.24 -1.96 15.21
C PHE A 169 1.17 -1.84 16.42
N GLY A 170 0.78 -1.02 17.36
CA GLY A 170 1.44 -0.93 18.66
C GLY A 170 1.15 -2.13 19.57
N GLU A 171 1.50 -1.99 20.84
CA GLU A 171 1.36 -3.03 21.84
C GLU A 171 -0.10 -3.36 22.17
N ILE A 172 -0.44 -4.64 22.18
CA ILE A 172 -1.77 -5.15 22.58
C ILE A 172 -1.75 -5.87 23.92
N LYS A 173 -0.56 -6.05 24.48
CA LYS A 173 -0.27 -6.71 25.77
C LYS A 173 0.84 -5.99 26.54
N GLY A 174 1.07 -4.71 26.25
CA GLY A 174 2.04 -3.86 26.94
C GLY A 174 1.61 -3.53 28.36
N LYS A 175 2.43 -2.73 29.05
CA LYS A 175 2.16 -2.32 30.44
C LYS A 175 1.03 -1.31 30.58
N ASP A 176 0.79 -0.49 29.55
CA ASP A 176 -0.27 0.52 29.55
C ASP A 176 -1.56 -0.05 28.94
N GLU A 177 -2.55 -0.27 29.78
CA GLU A 177 -3.87 -0.79 29.39
C GLU A 177 -4.65 0.15 28.45
N ASN A 178 -4.41 1.46 28.49
CA ASN A 178 -5.07 2.39 27.59
C ASN A 178 -4.50 2.25 26.17
N ILE A 179 -3.18 2.12 26.04
CA ILE A 179 -2.53 1.80 24.79
C ILE A 179 -3.04 0.47 24.24
N ASN A 180 -3.04 -0.58 25.07
CA ASN A 180 -3.53 -1.91 24.69
C ASN A 180 -4.96 -1.87 24.14
N LYS A 181 -5.87 -1.15 24.81
CA LYS A 181 -7.27 -0.99 24.40
C LYS A 181 -7.38 -0.21 23.10
N HIS A 182 -6.61 0.88 22.97
CA HIS A 182 -6.60 1.70 21.76
C HIS A 182 -6.08 0.92 20.56
N GLN A 183 -4.99 0.19 20.71
CA GLN A 183 -4.44 -0.63 19.62
C GLN A 183 -5.41 -1.76 19.19
N LYS A 184 -6.10 -2.39 20.13
CA LYS A 184 -7.17 -3.37 19.82
C LYS A 184 -8.34 -2.73 19.06
N TYR A 185 -8.71 -1.49 19.41
CA TYR A 185 -9.71 -0.73 18.66
C TYR A 185 -9.23 -0.44 17.22
N LEU A 186 -7.98 -0.01 17.04
CA LEU A 186 -7.40 0.25 15.72
C LEU A 186 -7.37 -1.02 14.86
N ILE A 187 -6.91 -2.15 15.40
CA ILE A 187 -6.89 -3.45 14.71
C ILE A 187 -8.30 -3.82 14.23
N LYS A 188 -9.30 -3.70 15.12
CA LYS A 188 -10.69 -4.03 14.80
C LYS A 188 -11.21 -3.17 13.65
N GLY A 189 -10.99 -1.85 13.72
CA GLY A 189 -11.44 -0.92 12.70
C GLY A 189 -10.74 -1.14 11.36
N VAL A 190 -9.41 -1.28 11.37
CA VAL A 190 -8.61 -1.51 10.16
C VAL A 190 -9.02 -2.82 9.47
N ALA A 191 -9.08 -3.94 10.22
CA ALA A 191 -9.47 -5.23 9.64
C ALA A 191 -10.89 -5.19 9.05
N ALA A 192 -11.83 -4.55 9.76
CA ALA A 192 -13.20 -4.40 9.29
C ALA A 192 -13.30 -3.49 8.04
N GLY A 193 -12.53 -2.40 7.97
CA GLY A 193 -12.50 -1.52 6.80
C GLY A 193 -11.95 -2.21 5.55
N ILE A 194 -10.83 -2.91 5.68
CA ILE A 194 -10.24 -3.72 4.60
C ILE A 194 -11.25 -4.78 4.12
N SER A 195 -11.84 -5.52 5.07
CA SER A 195 -12.85 -6.54 4.79
C SER A 195 -14.08 -5.97 4.07
N HIS A 196 -14.63 -4.88 4.60
CA HIS A 196 -15.81 -4.23 4.03
C HIS A 196 -15.58 -3.85 2.56
N TYR A 197 -14.47 -3.19 2.28
CA TYR A 197 -14.19 -2.72 0.92
C TYR A 197 -13.88 -3.89 -0.03
N GLY A 198 -12.92 -4.74 0.31
CA GLY A 198 -12.51 -5.86 -0.54
C GLY A 198 -13.63 -6.86 -0.80
N ASN A 199 -14.41 -7.23 0.22
CA ASN A 199 -15.50 -8.18 0.09
C ASN A 199 -16.63 -7.61 -0.78
N CYS A 200 -17.00 -6.33 -0.63
CA CYS A 200 -18.04 -5.69 -1.44
C CYS A 200 -17.62 -5.55 -2.91
N MET A 201 -16.35 -5.17 -3.15
CA MET A 201 -15.75 -5.14 -4.50
C MET A 201 -15.70 -6.53 -5.15
N GLY A 202 -15.75 -7.59 -4.36
CA GLY A 202 -15.57 -8.95 -4.84
C GLY A 202 -14.12 -9.26 -5.19
N VAL A 203 -13.16 -8.71 -4.43
CA VAL A 203 -11.72 -8.94 -4.59
C VAL A 203 -11.22 -9.78 -3.43
N PRO A 204 -10.62 -10.96 -3.69
CA PRO A 204 -10.13 -11.82 -2.62
C PRO A 204 -8.87 -11.24 -1.97
N THR A 205 -8.82 -11.25 -0.62
CA THR A 205 -7.59 -10.99 0.11
C THR A 205 -6.83 -12.30 0.31
N VAL A 206 -5.72 -12.47 -0.41
CA VAL A 206 -5.06 -13.79 -0.57
C VAL A 206 -3.90 -14.03 0.38
N ALA A 207 -3.31 -12.97 0.93
CA ALA A 207 -2.18 -13.03 1.87
C ALA A 207 -2.05 -11.71 2.63
N GLY A 208 -0.91 -11.51 3.29
CA GLY A 208 -0.55 -10.30 4.00
C GLY A 208 0.36 -10.58 5.18
N GLU A 209 0.74 -9.54 5.89
CA GLU A 209 1.51 -9.64 7.11
C GLU A 209 1.01 -8.66 8.17
N THR A 210 1.15 -9.02 9.44
CA THR A 210 0.83 -8.15 10.57
C THR A 210 1.85 -8.33 11.67
N SER A 211 2.43 -7.24 12.13
CA SER A 211 3.36 -7.26 13.27
C SER A 211 3.07 -6.13 14.28
N PHE A 212 3.65 -6.29 15.47
CA PHE A 212 3.41 -5.47 16.64
C PHE A 212 4.74 -5.00 17.24
N ASP A 213 4.82 -3.71 17.54
CA ASP A 213 5.97 -3.13 18.23
C ASP A 213 5.56 -1.81 18.90
N GLU A 214 6.19 -1.47 20.03
CA GLU A 214 5.91 -0.24 20.78
C GLU A 214 6.10 1.04 19.95
N SER A 215 6.95 1.01 18.92
CA SER A 215 7.18 2.16 18.04
C SER A 215 5.95 2.57 17.24
N PHE A 216 4.95 1.69 17.12
CA PHE A 216 3.68 1.97 16.44
C PHE A 216 2.54 2.37 17.39
N ASN A 217 2.81 2.59 18.68
CA ASN A 217 1.79 2.98 19.66
C ASN A 217 1.10 4.31 19.29
N GLY A 218 1.86 5.25 18.76
CA GLY A 218 1.39 6.59 18.37
C GLY A 218 1.01 6.76 16.90
N ASN A 219 1.38 5.80 16.04
CA ASN A 219 1.09 5.85 14.62
C ASN A 219 1.17 4.44 14.01
N ILE A 220 0.03 3.89 13.58
CA ILE A 220 -0.04 2.59 12.93
C ILE A 220 0.32 2.70 11.44
N LEU A 221 0.75 1.59 10.83
CA LEU A 221 0.95 1.53 9.40
C LEU A 221 -0.07 0.58 8.76
N VAL A 222 -0.73 1.09 7.71
CA VAL A 222 -1.70 0.37 6.90
C VAL A 222 -1.28 0.52 5.45
N ASN A 223 -0.66 -0.51 4.90
CA ASN A 223 -0.22 -0.53 3.50
C ASN A 223 -1.10 -1.53 2.74
N ALA A 224 -1.84 -1.03 1.75
CA ALA A 224 -2.70 -1.83 0.90
C ALA A 224 -2.00 -2.19 -0.40
N PHE A 225 -2.13 -3.45 -0.82
CA PHE A 225 -1.61 -3.96 -2.08
C PHE A 225 -2.76 -4.47 -2.94
N GLY A 226 -2.77 -4.09 -4.21
CA GLY A 226 -3.67 -4.60 -5.24
C GLY A 226 -2.91 -5.27 -6.37
N LEU A 227 -3.50 -6.32 -6.93
CA LEU A 227 -3.02 -6.97 -8.14
C LEU A 227 -4.19 -7.29 -9.05
N GLY A 228 -4.06 -6.90 -10.32
CA GLY A 228 -5.01 -7.21 -11.38
C GLY A 228 -4.36 -8.00 -12.51
N ILE A 229 -5.21 -8.61 -13.32
CA ILE A 229 -4.82 -9.40 -14.49
C ILE A 229 -5.48 -8.80 -15.73
N CYS A 230 -4.70 -8.64 -16.80
CA CYS A 230 -5.18 -8.20 -18.11
C CYS A 230 -4.41 -8.89 -19.25
N LYS A 231 -4.81 -8.65 -20.48
CA LYS A 231 -3.98 -8.96 -21.67
C LYS A 231 -2.81 -7.99 -21.75
N SER A 232 -1.65 -8.47 -22.16
CA SER A 232 -0.42 -7.66 -22.23
C SER A 232 -0.46 -6.56 -23.30
N ASP A 233 -1.39 -6.61 -24.22
CA ASP A 233 -1.66 -5.62 -25.29
C ASP A 233 -2.88 -4.73 -24.99
N GLU A 234 -3.59 -4.93 -23.87
CA GLU A 234 -4.78 -4.18 -23.44
C GLU A 234 -4.49 -3.33 -22.20
N ILE A 235 -3.36 -2.59 -22.20
CA ILE A 235 -2.95 -1.74 -21.07
C ILE A 235 -3.30 -0.28 -21.37
N PHE A 236 -3.94 0.39 -20.42
CA PHE A 236 -4.33 1.79 -20.52
C PHE A 236 -3.40 2.68 -19.69
N TYR A 237 -3.28 3.94 -20.11
CA TYR A 237 -2.35 4.91 -19.56
C TYR A 237 -3.02 6.25 -19.28
N ALA A 238 -2.46 7.03 -18.38
CA ALA A 238 -2.89 8.38 -18.07
C ALA A 238 -2.43 9.38 -19.14
N LYS A 239 -3.18 9.48 -20.25
CA LYS A 239 -2.87 10.37 -21.38
C LYS A 239 -4.06 11.27 -21.69
N ALA A 240 -3.79 12.56 -21.98
CA ALA A 240 -4.80 13.49 -22.48
C ALA A 240 -4.98 13.40 -24.01
N GLY A 241 -3.92 13.05 -24.72
CA GLY A 241 -3.90 13.00 -26.18
C GLY A 241 -3.77 14.39 -26.82
N SER A 242 -4.55 14.65 -27.87
CA SER A 242 -4.45 15.86 -28.68
C SER A 242 -5.48 16.91 -28.28
N ALA A 243 -5.24 18.16 -28.62
CA ALA A 243 -6.22 19.24 -28.49
C ALA A 243 -7.55 18.89 -29.18
N GLY A 244 -8.66 19.26 -28.54
CA GLY A 244 -10.02 18.96 -28.98
C GLY A 244 -10.58 17.64 -28.41
N ASN A 245 -9.79 16.82 -27.70
CA ASN A 245 -10.30 15.66 -27.02
C ASN A 245 -11.19 16.09 -25.82
N PRO A 246 -12.43 15.56 -25.72
CA PRO A 246 -13.30 15.86 -24.58
C PRO A 246 -12.73 15.27 -23.28
N VAL A 247 -12.86 16.03 -22.20
CA VAL A 247 -12.52 15.60 -20.85
C VAL A 247 -13.81 15.26 -20.11
N ILE A 248 -13.93 14.01 -19.69
CA ILE A 248 -15.14 13.46 -19.09
C ILE A 248 -14.86 13.04 -17.64
N TYR A 249 -15.64 13.59 -16.73
CA TYR A 249 -15.70 13.15 -15.34
C TYR A 249 -16.67 11.98 -15.25
N VAL A 250 -16.26 10.88 -14.56
CA VAL A 250 -17.12 9.70 -14.36
C VAL A 250 -17.06 9.20 -12.91
N GLY A 251 -18.16 8.58 -12.46
CA GLY A 251 -18.26 7.96 -11.14
C GLY A 251 -19.15 8.72 -10.16
N SER A 252 -18.78 8.72 -8.89
CA SER A 252 -19.53 9.36 -7.80
C SER A 252 -19.46 10.87 -7.86
N ARG A 253 -20.45 11.56 -7.24
CA ARG A 253 -20.45 13.02 -7.15
C ARG A 253 -19.37 13.53 -6.18
N THR A 254 -18.79 14.68 -6.50
CA THR A 254 -17.80 15.36 -5.65
C THR A 254 -18.47 15.98 -4.41
N GLY A 255 -17.95 15.67 -3.25
CA GLY A 255 -18.27 16.30 -1.96
C GLY A 255 -17.06 17.01 -1.35
N ARG A 256 -17.17 17.46 -0.10
CA ARG A 256 -16.08 18.12 0.65
C ARG A 256 -15.16 17.13 1.38
N ASP A 257 -15.11 15.88 0.93
CA ASP A 257 -14.29 14.83 1.55
C ASP A 257 -12.81 15.04 1.26
N GLY A 258 -11.97 14.78 2.24
CA GLY A 258 -10.51 14.74 2.07
C GLY A 258 -9.88 16.09 1.70
N LEU A 259 -10.59 17.21 1.85
CA LEU A 259 -10.01 18.54 1.59
C LEU A 259 -8.73 18.73 2.41
N GLY A 260 -7.60 18.87 1.72
CA GLY A 260 -6.28 18.93 2.34
C GLY A 260 -5.70 17.58 2.79
N GLY A 261 -6.24 16.45 2.33
CA GLY A 261 -5.75 15.11 2.66
C GLY A 261 -4.28 14.89 2.28
N ALA A 262 -3.89 15.23 1.07
CA ALA A 262 -2.50 15.15 0.61
C ALA A 262 -1.56 16.04 1.45
N VAL A 263 -2.01 17.20 1.88
CA VAL A 263 -1.26 18.11 2.75
C VAL A 263 -1.17 17.55 4.18
N MET A 264 -2.27 16.97 4.69
CA MET A 264 -2.30 16.30 6.00
C MET A 264 -1.34 15.11 6.05
N ALA A 265 -1.27 14.31 4.99
CA ALA A 265 -0.34 13.19 4.89
C ALA A 265 1.15 13.62 4.88
N SER A 266 1.40 14.92 4.73
CA SER A 266 2.73 15.54 4.76
C SER A 266 3.01 16.28 6.08
N ASP A 267 2.37 15.88 7.19
CA ASP A 267 2.58 16.49 8.53
C ASP A 267 2.61 15.42 9.62
N SER A 268 3.32 15.71 10.73
CA SER A 268 3.42 14.81 11.89
C SER A 268 2.21 14.98 12.83
N PHE A 269 1.81 13.89 13.49
CA PHE A 269 0.71 13.92 14.45
C PHE A 269 1.07 14.60 15.77
N ASN A 270 0.05 15.29 16.35
CA ASN A 270 0.06 15.83 17.70
C ASN A 270 -1.36 15.71 18.32
N GLU A 271 -1.55 16.18 19.53
CA GLU A 271 -2.87 16.12 20.20
C GLU A 271 -4.00 16.84 19.43
N ALA A 272 -3.67 17.88 18.67
CA ALA A 272 -4.65 18.60 17.84
C ALA A 272 -5.10 17.80 16.63
N SER A 273 -4.33 16.80 16.20
CA SER A 273 -4.65 15.96 15.02
C SER A 273 -5.94 15.14 15.20
N LYS A 274 -6.41 14.93 16.43
CA LYS A 274 -7.73 14.34 16.68
C LYS A 274 -8.90 15.13 16.10
N LYS A 275 -8.71 16.42 15.78
CA LYS A 275 -9.70 17.29 15.14
C LYS A 275 -9.76 17.11 13.62
N LEU A 276 -8.83 16.36 13.02
CA LEU A 276 -8.74 16.15 11.58
C LEU A 276 -9.68 15.05 11.04
N ARG A 277 -10.55 14.50 11.87
CA ARG A 277 -11.55 13.50 11.48
C ARG A 277 -12.37 13.87 10.23
N PRO A 278 -12.80 15.12 10.05
CA PRO A 278 -13.52 15.52 8.83
C PRO A 278 -12.69 15.48 7.54
N THR A 279 -11.37 15.38 7.62
CA THR A 279 -10.48 15.27 6.45
C THR A 279 -10.29 13.84 5.95
N VAL A 280 -10.79 12.84 6.68
CA VAL A 280 -10.74 11.44 6.26
C VAL A 280 -11.82 11.18 5.20
N GLN A 281 -11.41 10.60 4.09
CA GLN A 281 -12.32 10.24 3.01
C GLN A 281 -13.31 9.14 3.47
N VAL A 282 -14.46 9.10 2.81
CA VAL A 282 -15.48 8.06 2.98
C VAL A 282 -15.63 7.34 1.65
N GLY A 283 -15.37 6.02 1.64
CA GLY A 283 -15.47 5.20 0.43
C GLY A 283 -16.80 4.46 0.34
N ASP A 284 -17.29 4.28 -0.89
CA ASP A 284 -18.43 3.44 -1.25
C ASP A 284 -17.98 2.28 -2.14
N PRO A 285 -17.66 1.10 -1.56
CA PRO A 285 -17.14 -0.02 -2.33
C PRO A 285 -18.14 -0.59 -3.35
N PHE A 286 -19.46 -0.35 -3.16
CA PHE A 286 -20.44 -0.74 -4.16
C PHE A 286 -20.37 0.17 -5.39
N ALA A 287 -20.30 1.48 -5.19
CA ALA A 287 -20.10 2.44 -6.29
C ALA A 287 -18.78 2.16 -7.02
N GLU A 288 -17.71 1.83 -6.31
CA GLU A 288 -16.43 1.47 -6.94
C GLU A 288 -16.50 0.16 -7.72
N LYS A 289 -17.27 -0.82 -7.24
CA LYS A 289 -17.51 -2.05 -7.99
C LYS A 289 -18.20 -1.75 -9.32
N LEU A 290 -19.24 -0.92 -9.33
CA LEU A 290 -19.92 -0.50 -10.54
C LEU A 290 -18.98 0.29 -11.47
N LEU A 291 -18.16 1.18 -10.91
CA LEU A 291 -17.17 1.96 -11.63
C LEU A 291 -16.13 1.06 -12.32
N MET A 292 -15.61 0.05 -11.63
CA MET A 292 -14.68 -0.92 -12.21
C MET A 292 -15.32 -1.68 -13.38
N GLU A 293 -16.57 -2.16 -13.24
CA GLU A 293 -17.27 -2.89 -14.31
C GLU A 293 -17.55 -1.98 -15.53
N ALA A 294 -17.94 -0.72 -15.29
CA ALA A 294 -18.13 0.27 -16.36
C ALA A 294 -16.81 0.56 -17.10
N CYS A 295 -15.71 0.76 -16.39
CA CYS A 295 -14.39 0.94 -16.97
C CYS A 295 -13.95 -0.29 -17.79
N LEU A 296 -14.12 -1.50 -17.25
CA LEU A 296 -13.79 -2.74 -17.96
C LEU A 296 -14.65 -2.98 -19.20
N GLU A 297 -15.91 -2.48 -19.25
CA GLU A 297 -16.73 -2.47 -20.45
C GLU A 297 -16.20 -1.43 -21.46
N LEU A 298 -15.89 -0.22 -20.99
CA LEU A 298 -15.33 0.86 -21.79
C LEU A 298 -14.02 0.46 -22.48
N PHE A 299 -13.14 -0.26 -21.79
CA PHE A 299 -11.84 -0.72 -22.31
C PHE A 299 -11.96 -1.70 -23.49
N LYS A 300 -13.12 -2.31 -23.70
CA LYS A 300 -13.37 -3.15 -24.90
C LYS A 300 -13.71 -2.34 -26.13
N THR A 301 -13.78 -1.01 -25.99
CA THR A 301 -14.11 -0.07 -27.07
C THR A 301 -12.87 0.72 -27.49
N ASP A 302 -12.98 1.45 -28.58
CA ASP A 302 -11.97 2.38 -29.07
C ASP A 302 -12.37 3.85 -28.83
N TYR A 303 -13.07 4.15 -27.71
CA TYR A 303 -13.66 5.47 -27.48
C TYR A 303 -12.74 6.42 -26.72
N ILE A 304 -11.76 5.92 -26.00
CA ILE A 304 -10.91 6.74 -25.13
C ILE A 304 -9.46 6.80 -25.60
N VAL A 305 -8.78 7.86 -25.20
CA VAL A 305 -7.35 8.07 -25.38
C VAL A 305 -6.59 7.71 -24.12
N GLY A 306 -7.13 8.08 -22.96
CA GLY A 306 -6.54 7.78 -21.66
C GLY A 306 -7.53 7.97 -20.54
N ILE A 307 -7.16 7.47 -19.38
CA ILE A 307 -7.96 7.49 -18.16
C ILE A 307 -7.03 7.60 -16.95
N GLN A 308 -7.48 8.31 -15.91
CA GLN A 308 -6.78 8.49 -14.64
C GLN A 308 -7.79 8.43 -13.49
N ASP A 309 -7.43 7.82 -12.37
CA ASP A 309 -8.23 7.90 -11.16
C ASP A 309 -8.07 9.28 -10.47
N MET A 310 -9.05 9.64 -9.66
CA MET A 310 -8.99 10.82 -8.82
C MET A 310 -8.66 10.38 -7.38
N GLY A 311 -7.38 10.10 -7.14
CA GLY A 311 -6.83 9.74 -5.84
C GLY A 311 -6.51 10.96 -4.98
N ALA A 312 -5.27 11.04 -4.46
CA ALA A 312 -4.78 12.20 -3.73
C ALA A 312 -4.86 13.48 -4.58
N ALA A 313 -5.30 14.59 -3.97
CA ALA A 313 -5.57 15.85 -4.64
C ALA A 313 -6.66 15.79 -5.74
N GLY A 314 -7.37 14.68 -5.90
CA GLY A 314 -8.59 14.54 -6.68
C GLY A 314 -8.49 14.98 -8.14
N LEU A 315 -9.34 15.95 -8.55
CA LEU A 315 -9.36 16.45 -9.94
C LEU A 315 -8.08 17.20 -10.29
N THR A 316 -7.39 17.78 -9.32
CA THR A 316 -6.10 18.46 -9.53
C THR A 316 -5.05 17.50 -10.05
N SER A 317 -4.74 16.42 -9.30
CA SER A 317 -3.69 15.48 -9.71
C SER A 317 -4.03 14.80 -11.03
N SER A 318 -5.25 14.27 -11.17
CA SER A 318 -5.66 13.56 -12.38
C SER A 318 -5.56 14.41 -13.65
N SER A 319 -6.05 15.65 -13.62
CA SER A 319 -6.03 16.54 -14.79
C SER A 319 -4.60 17.02 -15.15
N PHE A 320 -3.81 17.41 -14.14
CA PHE A 320 -2.43 17.86 -14.37
C PHE A 320 -1.52 16.74 -14.85
N GLU A 321 -1.65 15.53 -14.30
CA GLU A 321 -0.85 14.37 -14.72
C GLU A 321 -1.16 13.94 -16.16
N MET A 322 -2.44 13.82 -16.54
CA MET A 322 -2.83 13.46 -17.90
C MET A 322 -2.35 14.48 -18.91
N ALA A 323 -2.54 15.76 -18.63
CA ALA A 323 -2.12 16.84 -19.51
C ALA A 323 -0.60 16.97 -19.58
N GLY A 324 0.10 16.88 -18.44
CA GLY A 324 1.57 16.92 -18.36
C GLY A 324 2.25 15.81 -19.14
N LYS A 325 1.79 14.54 -18.98
CA LYS A 325 2.30 13.38 -19.72
C LYS A 325 2.11 13.51 -21.24
N SER A 326 1.13 14.30 -21.68
CA SER A 326 0.84 14.55 -23.10
C SER A 326 1.49 15.82 -23.64
N GLY A 327 2.12 16.65 -22.79
CA GLY A 327 2.63 17.97 -23.17
C GLY A 327 1.51 18.91 -23.64
N ALA A 328 0.29 18.72 -23.15
CA ALA A 328 -0.91 19.42 -23.57
C ALA A 328 -1.36 20.45 -22.51
N GLY A 329 -2.32 21.31 -22.88
CA GLY A 329 -3.13 22.09 -21.97
C GLY A 329 -4.46 21.39 -21.69
N MET A 330 -5.23 21.92 -20.74
CA MET A 330 -6.58 21.45 -20.45
C MET A 330 -7.46 22.59 -20.00
N LYS A 331 -8.68 22.62 -20.50
CA LYS A 331 -9.70 23.60 -20.12
C LYS A 331 -10.83 22.86 -19.39
N LEU A 332 -11.12 23.28 -18.16
CA LEU A 332 -12.15 22.66 -17.33
C LEU A 332 -13.23 23.67 -16.93
N TYR A 333 -14.49 23.27 -17.07
CA TYR A 333 -15.68 23.99 -16.63
C TYR A 333 -16.15 23.38 -15.31
N LEU A 334 -15.73 23.95 -14.18
CA LEU A 334 -15.92 23.39 -12.85
C LEU A 334 -17.37 23.37 -12.41
N ASP A 335 -18.21 24.27 -12.95
CA ASP A 335 -19.66 24.27 -12.75
C ASP A 335 -20.39 23.06 -13.36
N LYS A 336 -19.72 22.32 -14.26
CA LYS A 336 -20.23 21.06 -14.83
C LYS A 336 -19.83 19.82 -14.01
N VAL A 337 -18.93 19.93 -13.04
CA VAL A 337 -18.55 18.82 -12.20
C VAL A 337 -19.73 18.39 -11.34
N PRO A 338 -20.14 17.09 -11.35
CA PRO A 338 -21.24 16.61 -10.52
C PRO A 338 -20.95 16.81 -9.03
N MET A 339 -21.74 17.60 -8.35
CA MET A 339 -21.60 17.94 -6.93
C MET A 339 -22.60 17.15 -6.08
N ARG A 340 -22.14 16.63 -4.95
CA ARG A 340 -22.98 16.01 -3.92
C ARG A 340 -23.55 17.03 -2.94
N GLU A 341 -22.82 18.12 -2.73
CA GLU A 341 -23.16 19.15 -1.76
C GLU A 341 -23.41 20.48 -2.48
N GLU A 342 -24.42 21.21 -2.04
CA GLU A 342 -24.72 22.54 -2.57
C GLU A 342 -23.66 23.58 -2.14
N GLY A 343 -23.45 24.59 -2.97
CA GLY A 343 -22.58 25.72 -2.67
C GLY A 343 -21.09 25.40 -2.63
N MET A 344 -20.65 24.33 -3.30
CA MET A 344 -19.22 24.08 -3.51
C MET A 344 -18.63 25.14 -4.43
N ASN A 345 -17.38 25.49 -4.16
CA ASN A 345 -16.62 26.48 -4.91
C ASN A 345 -15.48 25.82 -5.72
N PRO A 346 -14.84 26.54 -6.64
CA PRO A 346 -13.74 26.02 -7.47
C PRO A 346 -12.58 25.39 -6.70
N TYR A 347 -12.20 25.98 -5.56
CA TYR A 347 -11.15 25.46 -4.69
C TYR A 347 -11.51 24.07 -4.13
N GLU A 348 -12.73 23.94 -3.61
CA GLU A 348 -13.22 22.67 -3.06
C GLU A 348 -13.35 21.59 -4.14
N LEU A 349 -13.80 21.95 -5.36
CA LEU A 349 -13.97 20.99 -6.46
C LEU A 349 -12.63 20.44 -6.98
N MET A 350 -11.62 21.29 -7.10
CA MET A 350 -10.29 20.87 -7.56
C MET A 350 -9.55 20.02 -6.53
N LEU A 351 -9.73 20.30 -5.23
CA LEU A 351 -8.93 19.72 -4.15
C LEU A 351 -9.67 18.64 -3.34
N SER A 352 -10.94 18.39 -3.64
CA SER A 352 -11.70 17.29 -3.02
C SER A 352 -11.10 15.95 -3.38
N GLU A 353 -10.94 15.07 -2.38
CA GLU A 353 -10.49 13.70 -2.53
C GLU A 353 -11.66 12.69 -2.36
N SER A 354 -12.91 13.09 -2.74
CA SER A 354 -14.03 12.16 -2.80
C SER A 354 -13.65 10.95 -3.64
N GLN A 355 -13.98 9.77 -3.14
CA GLN A 355 -13.58 8.50 -3.72
C GLN A 355 -14.45 8.13 -4.94
N GLU A 356 -14.14 7.03 -5.60
CA GLU A 356 -14.91 6.42 -6.70
C GLU A 356 -15.12 7.36 -7.90
N ARG A 357 -14.08 8.11 -8.28
CA ARG A 357 -14.10 9.06 -9.39
C ARG A 357 -12.95 8.82 -10.36
N MET A 358 -13.19 8.99 -11.65
CA MET A 358 -12.18 8.88 -12.70
C MET A 358 -12.29 10.07 -13.66
N LEU A 359 -11.17 10.41 -14.29
CA LEU A 359 -11.08 11.37 -15.38
C LEU A 359 -10.72 10.65 -16.68
N ILE A 360 -11.48 10.88 -17.74
CA ILE A 360 -11.30 10.26 -19.03
C ILE A 360 -11.03 11.34 -20.07
N CYS A 361 -10.01 11.14 -20.91
CA CYS A 361 -9.87 11.87 -22.16
C CYS A 361 -10.37 10.99 -23.30
N ALA A 362 -11.45 11.40 -23.94
CA ALA A 362 -12.14 10.64 -24.97
C ALA A 362 -11.73 11.08 -26.37
N LYS A 363 -12.00 10.22 -27.37
CA LYS A 363 -11.96 10.64 -28.76
C LYS A 363 -13.20 11.46 -29.10
N PRO A 364 -13.09 12.56 -29.87
CA PRO A 364 -14.24 13.38 -30.24
C PRO A 364 -15.36 12.58 -30.89
N GLY A 365 -16.61 12.84 -30.50
CA GLY A 365 -17.82 12.21 -31.04
C GLY A 365 -18.24 10.90 -30.33
N PHE A 366 -17.51 10.45 -29.28
CA PHE A 366 -17.85 9.27 -28.50
C PHE A 366 -18.42 9.59 -27.12
N GLU A 367 -18.62 10.87 -26.78
CA GLU A 367 -19.05 11.34 -25.46
C GLU A 367 -20.37 10.68 -25.01
N ASN A 368 -21.37 10.65 -25.89
CA ASN A 368 -22.67 10.05 -25.61
C ASN A 368 -22.56 8.53 -25.41
N LYS A 369 -21.74 7.85 -26.21
CA LYS A 369 -21.53 6.40 -26.06
C LYS A 369 -20.85 6.04 -24.75
N ILE A 370 -19.90 6.86 -24.31
CA ILE A 370 -19.26 6.71 -23.00
C ILE A 370 -20.30 6.96 -21.90
N LYS A 371 -21.12 8.02 -22.02
CA LYS A 371 -22.20 8.31 -21.07
C LYS A 371 -23.18 7.15 -20.95
N GLU A 372 -23.63 6.55 -22.03
CA GLU A 372 -24.50 5.37 -22.06
C GLU A 372 -23.90 4.18 -21.29
N ILE A 373 -22.59 3.95 -21.39
CA ILE A 373 -21.92 2.87 -20.64
C ILE A 373 -22.03 3.14 -19.14
N PHE A 374 -21.69 4.34 -18.66
CA PHE A 374 -21.71 4.65 -17.23
C PHE A 374 -23.13 4.73 -16.68
N GLU A 375 -24.10 5.27 -17.42
CA GLU A 375 -25.53 5.32 -17.04
C GLU A 375 -26.13 3.91 -16.85
N LYS A 376 -25.70 2.91 -17.64
CA LYS A 376 -26.06 1.50 -17.47
C LYS A 376 -25.72 0.98 -16.07
N TYR A 377 -24.65 1.51 -15.47
CA TYR A 377 -24.19 1.18 -14.11
C TYR A 377 -24.65 2.20 -13.06
N GLU A 378 -25.61 3.07 -13.39
CA GLU A 378 -26.15 4.12 -12.51
C GLU A 378 -25.07 5.14 -12.04
N LEU A 379 -24.02 5.33 -12.84
CA LEU A 379 -22.93 6.25 -12.57
C LEU A 379 -23.05 7.53 -13.39
N HIS A 380 -22.50 8.62 -12.86
CA HIS A 380 -22.42 9.88 -13.58
C HIS A 380 -21.31 9.83 -14.64
N ALA A 381 -21.56 10.48 -15.77
CA ALA A 381 -20.59 10.76 -16.83
C ALA A 381 -20.90 12.12 -17.44
N GLU A 382 -20.05 13.11 -17.17
CA GLU A 382 -20.28 14.48 -17.63
C GLU A 382 -19.04 15.04 -18.33
N VAL A 383 -19.24 15.68 -19.49
CA VAL A 383 -18.17 16.39 -20.21
C VAL A 383 -17.90 17.68 -19.45
N ILE A 384 -16.78 17.74 -18.74
CA ILE A 384 -16.37 18.87 -17.91
C ILE A 384 -15.33 19.78 -18.58
N GLY A 385 -14.84 19.42 -19.77
CA GLY A 385 -13.80 20.20 -20.42
C GLY A 385 -13.30 19.59 -21.73
N GLU A 386 -12.17 20.11 -22.16
CA GLU A 386 -11.47 19.70 -23.37
C GLU A 386 -9.95 19.84 -23.22
N VAL A 387 -9.20 19.03 -23.94
CA VAL A 387 -7.75 19.13 -24.06
C VAL A 387 -7.41 20.28 -25.01
N THR A 388 -6.39 21.09 -24.66
CA THR A 388 -5.91 22.23 -25.47
C THR A 388 -4.44 22.10 -25.81
N ASP A 389 -3.94 22.96 -26.68
CA ASP A 389 -2.51 23.09 -27.02
C ASP A 389 -1.82 24.26 -26.31
N THR A 390 -2.50 24.89 -25.34
CA THR A 390 -2.00 26.09 -24.65
C THR A 390 -0.89 25.79 -23.63
N GLY A 391 -0.74 24.53 -23.20
CA GLY A 391 0.18 24.13 -22.12
C GLY A 391 -0.26 24.62 -20.74
N ASN A 392 -1.47 25.17 -20.62
CA ASN A 392 -2.03 25.68 -19.38
C ASN A 392 -3.24 24.86 -18.92
N MET A 393 -3.45 24.83 -17.61
CA MET A 393 -4.71 24.46 -17.00
C MET A 393 -5.56 25.74 -16.89
N GLU A 394 -6.66 25.76 -17.64
CA GLU A 394 -7.62 26.86 -17.70
C GLU A 394 -8.89 26.44 -16.95
N LEU A 395 -9.14 27.03 -15.79
CA LEU A 395 -10.25 26.69 -14.90
C LEU A 395 -11.34 27.74 -15.00
N PHE A 396 -12.53 27.35 -15.44
CA PHE A 396 -13.70 28.22 -15.60
C PHE A 396 -14.77 27.93 -14.55
N TRP A 397 -15.43 28.98 -14.07
CA TRP A 397 -16.55 28.91 -13.15
C TRP A 397 -17.58 29.99 -13.49
N GLY A 398 -18.83 29.58 -13.74
CA GLY A 398 -19.91 30.51 -14.13
C GLY A 398 -19.59 31.30 -15.39
N GLY A 399 -18.78 30.78 -16.31
CA GLY A 399 -18.34 31.43 -17.53
C GLY A 399 -17.12 32.37 -17.37
N GLU A 400 -16.62 32.58 -16.15
CA GLU A 400 -15.44 33.40 -15.88
C GLU A 400 -14.19 32.51 -15.63
N LEU A 401 -13.00 33.03 -15.96
CA LEU A 401 -11.73 32.38 -15.71
C LEU A 401 -11.40 32.47 -14.20
N ALA A 402 -11.48 31.35 -13.50
CA ALA A 402 -11.21 31.24 -12.07
C ALA A 402 -9.74 30.90 -11.75
N GLY A 403 -9.00 30.29 -12.68
CA GLY A 403 -7.58 29.98 -12.52
C GLY A 403 -6.88 29.72 -13.84
N LEU A 404 -5.61 30.11 -13.92
CA LEU A 404 -4.73 29.91 -15.09
C LEU A 404 -3.35 29.50 -14.62
N ILE A 405 -2.99 28.25 -14.83
CA ILE A 405 -1.78 27.64 -14.26
C ILE A 405 -1.01 26.90 -15.36
N PRO A 406 0.27 27.20 -15.60
CA PRO A 406 1.08 26.44 -16.55
C PRO A 406 1.31 25.01 -16.04
N ILE A 407 1.08 23.99 -16.86
CA ILE A 407 1.07 22.57 -16.46
C ILE A 407 2.48 22.05 -16.20
N ALA A 408 3.40 22.22 -17.15
CA ALA A 408 4.76 21.67 -17.04
C ALA A 408 5.50 22.14 -15.76
N PRO A 409 5.47 23.42 -15.36
CA PRO A 409 6.10 23.82 -14.09
C PRO A 409 5.51 23.16 -12.85
N VAL A 410 4.22 22.87 -12.83
CA VAL A 410 3.56 22.23 -11.70
C VAL A 410 3.93 20.75 -11.60
N THR A 411 4.01 20.05 -12.74
CA THR A 411 4.25 18.61 -12.81
C THR A 411 5.74 18.25 -12.83
N GLU A 412 6.59 19.04 -13.50
CA GLU A 412 8.01 18.71 -13.73
C GLU A 412 8.97 19.45 -12.81
N LEU A 413 8.63 20.68 -12.41
CA LEU A 413 9.50 21.56 -11.63
C LEU A 413 9.17 21.58 -10.13
N ALA A 414 8.43 20.59 -9.65
CA ALA A 414 8.23 20.43 -8.20
C ALA A 414 9.61 20.39 -7.49
N PRO A 415 9.77 21.11 -6.38
CA PRO A 415 11.05 21.20 -5.67
C PRO A 415 11.60 19.83 -5.33
N VAL A 416 12.89 19.62 -5.55
CA VAL A 416 13.62 18.45 -5.06
C VAL A 416 14.52 18.92 -3.92
N LEU A 417 14.23 18.45 -2.71
CA LEU A 417 14.91 18.89 -1.50
C LEU A 417 16.10 17.95 -1.18
N ASP A 418 17.27 18.53 -1.03
CA ASP A 418 18.44 17.80 -0.51
C ASP A 418 18.44 17.87 1.02
N ARG A 419 17.70 16.94 1.66
CA ARG A 419 17.62 16.89 3.11
C ARG A 419 18.94 16.43 3.71
N PRO A 420 19.42 17.06 4.81
CA PRO A 420 20.61 16.61 5.51
C PRO A 420 20.42 15.21 6.07
N THR A 421 21.51 14.43 6.10
CA THR A 421 21.55 13.07 6.67
C THR A 421 22.58 12.98 7.77
N LYS A 422 22.25 12.35 8.89
CA LYS A 422 23.15 12.07 10.01
C LYS A 422 22.89 10.66 10.52
N GLU A 423 23.94 9.86 10.70
CA GLU A 423 23.80 8.54 11.32
C GLU A 423 23.21 8.65 12.74
N PRO A 424 22.15 7.86 13.07
CA PRO A 424 21.54 7.90 14.38
C PRO A 424 22.52 7.50 15.50
N GLU A 425 22.56 8.28 16.55
CA GLU A 425 23.47 8.04 17.67
C GLU A 425 23.19 6.74 18.43
N TYR A 426 21.93 6.27 18.41
CA TYR A 426 21.58 5.01 19.07
C TYR A 426 22.27 3.80 18.47
N LEU A 427 22.61 3.81 17.17
CA LEU A 427 23.27 2.69 16.48
C LEU A 427 24.60 2.30 17.13
N SER A 428 25.39 3.29 17.54
CA SER A 428 26.65 3.04 18.25
C SER A 428 26.47 2.33 19.59
N LYS A 429 25.33 2.57 20.25
CA LYS A 429 25.02 2.00 21.57
C LYS A 429 24.52 0.55 21.48
N ILE A 430 23.80 0.22 20.40
CA ILE A 430 23.20 -1.12 20.23
C ILE A 430 24.06 -2.09 19.43
N LYS A 431 25.03 -1.62 18.64
CA LYS A 431 25.85 -2.44 17.72
C LYS A 431 26.57 -3.60 18.43
N ASN A 432 27.11 -3.38 19.61
CA ASN A 432 27.98 -4.34 20.30
C ASN A 432 27.24 -5.38 21.12
N ILE A 433 25.90 -5.36 21.15
CA ILE A 433 25.09 -6.31 21.89
C ILE A 433 25.23 -7.71 21.28
N LYS A 434 25.59 -8.72 22.09
CA LYS A 434 25.74 -10.12 21.67
C LYS A 434 24.81 -11.02 22.45
N ILE A 435 24.39 -12.13 21.85
CA ILE A 435 23.57 -13.14 22.55
C ILE A 435 24.29 -13.71 23.78
N ASP A 436 25.61 -13.78 23.76
CA ASP A 436 26.40 -14.33 24.85
C ASP A 436 26.52 -13.41 26.07
N ASP A 437 26.12 -12.12 25.93
CA ASP A 437 26.01 -11.18 27.05
C ASP A 437 24.81 -11.52 27.96
N PHE A 438 23.91 -12.41 27.52
CA PHE A 438 22.70 -12.78 28.23
C PHE A 438 22.75 -14.21 28.75
N ARG A 439 22.03 -14.43 29.85
CA ARG A 439 21.91 -15.79 30.44
C ARG A 439 21.34 -16.78 29.42
N LYS A 440 21.87 -17.98 29.40
CA LYS A 440 21.32 -19.08 28.57
C LYS A 440 19.92 -19.43 29.04
N ILE A 441 19.01 -19.56 28.10
CA ILE A 441 17.61 -19.98 28.31
C ILE A 441 17.44 -21.29 27.57
N SER A 442 16.87 -22.33 28.23
CA SER A 442 16.63 -23.62 27.59
C SER A 442 15.73 -23.47 26.37
N ALA A 443 15.98 -24.25 25.32
CA ALA A 443 15.20 -24.25 24.09
C ALA A 443 13.69 -24.40 24.35
N LYS A 444 13.31 -25.29 25.31
CA LYS A 444 11.90 -25.48 25.72
C LYS A 444 11.26 -24.20 26.25
N LYS A 445 11.98 -23.41 27.06
CA LYS A 445 11.47 -22.15 27.61
C LYS A 445 11.39 -21.09 26.52
N ALA A 446 12.42 -20.95 25.69
CA ALA A 446 12.45 -20.02 24.57
C ALA A 446 11.29 -20.29 23.60
N PHE A 447 11.11 -21.55 23.20
CA PHE A 447 10.02 -22.00 22.34
C PHE A 447 8.64 -21.60 22.90
N LYS A 448 8.38 -21.91 24.18
CA LYS A 448 7.11 -21.57 24.82
C LYS A 448 6.86 -20.07 24.92
N THR A 449 7.92 -19.27 25.10
CA THR A 449 7.81 -17.81 25.17
C THR A 449 7.49 -17.23 23.79
N LEU A 450 8.25 -17.64 22.77
CA LEU A 450 8.04 -17.16 21.40
C LEU A 450 6.67 -17.55 20.83
N LEU A 451 6.16 -18.76 21.12
CA LEU A 451 4.81 -19.17 20.67
C LEU A 451 3.68 -18.31 21.27
N LYS A 452 3.93 -17.62 22.39
CA LYS A 452 2.96 -16.70 23.03
C LYS A 452 3.09 -15.25 22.55
N ASP A 453 4.16 -14.95 21.80
CA ASP A 453 4.40 -13.63 21.24
C ASP A 453 3.37 -13.29 20.16
N GLU A 454 2.82 -12.10 20.19
CA GLU A 454 1.83 -11.63 19.22
C GLU A 454 2.35 -11.63 17.77
N ASN A 455 3.65 -11.47 17.58
CA ASN A 455 4.26 -11.55 16.24
C ASN A 455 4.29 -12.99 15.70
N ILE A 456 4.23 -14.00 16.57
CA ILE A 456 4.19 -15.42 16.18
C ILE A 456 2.77 -15.97 16.15
N ALA A 457 1.91 -15.49 17.04
CA ALA A 457 0.53 -15.93 17.16
C ALA A 457 -0.25 -15.86 15.85
N ASN A 458 -1.24 -16.74 15.70
CA ASN A 458 -2.12 -16.76 14.54
C ASN A 458 -2.89 -15.43 14.42
N LYS A 459 -3.02 -14.94 13.20
CA LYS A 459 -3.72 -13.69 12.86
C LYS A 459 -5.15 -13.96 12.33
N ALA A 460 -5.73 -15.11 12.62
CA ALA A 460 -7.08 -15.51 12.17
C ALA A 460 -8.13 -14.42 12.43
N TYR A 461 -8.05 -13.75 13.60
CA TYR A 461 -8.94 -12.62 13.89
C TYR A 461 -8.97 -11.54 12.78
N ILE A 462 -7.84 -11.34 12.07
CA ILE A 462 -7.75 -10.39 10.96
C ILE A 462 -8.24 -11.05 9.67
N TYR A 463 -7.61 -12.15 9.24
CA TYR A 463 -7.85 -12.69 7.89
C TYR A 463 -9.13 -13.52 7.74
N ASP A 464 -9.75 -14.00 8.82
CA ASP A 464 -11.05 -14.69 8.74
C ASP A 464 -12.21 -13.74 8.39
N GLN A 465 -11.99 -12.41 8.45
CA GLN A 465 -12.94 -11.40 8.00
C GLN A 465 -12.93 -11.19 6.49
N TYR A 466 -11.87 -11.64 5.82
CA TYR A 466 -11.63 -11.40 4.40
C TYR A 466 -12.19 -12.54 3.56
N ASP A 467 -12.95 -12.20 2.51
CA ASP A 467 -13.26 -13.19 1.48
C ASP A 467 -11.99 -13.54 0.70
N ALA A 468 -11.64 -14.79 0.67
CA ALA A 468 -10.49 -15.31 -0.06
C ALA A 468 -10.88 -16.20 -1.24
N HIS A 469 -12.17 -16.53 -1.39
CA HIS A 469 -12.68 -17.46 -2.39
C HIS A 469 -13.38 -16.82 -3.58
N ILE A 470 -13.77 -15.56 -3.45
CA ILE A 470 -14.46 -14.83 -4.52
C ILE A 470 -13.68 -14.91 -5.84
N GLY A 471 -14.37 -14.96 -6.97
CA GLY A 471 -13.74 -15.13 -8.28
C GLY A 471 -13.16 -16.51 -8.53
N THR A 472 -12.96 -17.36 -7.49
CA THR A 472 -12.44 -18.74 -7.56
C THR A 472 -11.03 -18.88 -8.13
N ASN A 473 -10.24 -17.78 -8.15
CA ASN A 473 -8.87 -17.78 -8.65
C ASN A 473 -7.81 -18.05 -7.59
N THR A 474 -8.15 -17.87 -6.30
CA THR A 474 -7.22 -18.13 -5.19
C THR A 474 -6.93 -19.63 -5.09
N ILE A 475 -5.66 -19.99 -5.17
CA ILE A 475 -5.16 -21.37 -5.06
C ILE A 475 -4.26 -21.61 -3.85
N LYS A 476 -3.91 -20.53 -3.14
CA LYS A 476 -3.24 -20.58 -1.83
C LYS A 476 -3.85 -19.52 -0.92
N MET A 477 -4.52 -19.98 0.11
CA MET A 477 -5.39 -19.18 0.97
C MET A 477 -4.64 -18.34 2.01
N PRO A 478 -5.20 -17.24 2.51
CA PRO A 478 -4.70 -16.56 3.71
C PRO A 478 -4.68 -17.54 4.89
N GLY A 479 -3.73 -17.30 5.81
CA GLY A 479 -3.48 -18.24 6.90
C GLY A 479 -2.58 -19.41 6.53
N SER A 480 -2.47 -19.81 5.24
CA SER A 480 -1.38 -20.68 4.82
C SER A 480 -0.04 -19.94 4.91
N LEU A 481 1.04 -20.67 5.15
CA LEU A 481 2.37 -20.07 5.32
C LEU A 481 2.97 -19.64 3.97
N GLY A 482 3.80 -18.59 3.98
CA GLY A 482 4.56 -18.12 2.83
C GLY A 482 3.76 -17.19 1.89
N ALA A 483 3.91 -17.38 0.58
CA ALA A 483 3.25 -16.53 -0.44
C ALA A 483 1.77 -16.90 -0.61
N GLY A 484 0.91 -15.90 -0.92
CA GLY A 484 -0.40 -16.13 -1.53
C GLY A 484 -0.25 -16.44 -3.01
N ALA A 485 -1.28 -17.04 -3.63
CA ALA A 485 -1.25 -17.29 -5.06
C ALA A 485 -2.66 -17.34 -5.67
N ILE A 486 -2.77 -16.76 -6.87
CA ILE A 486 -3.95 -16.86 -7.74
C ILE A 486 -3.57 -17.54 -9.06
N ARG A 487 -4.53 -18.21 -9.69
CA ARG A 487 -4.36 -18.77 -11.03
C ARG A 487 -4.89 -17.82 -12.09
N ILE A 488 -4.30 -17.84 -13.26
CA ILE A 488 -4.85 -17.25 -14.49
C ILE A 488 -5.51 -18.40 -15.25
N LYS A 489 -6.85 -18.50 -15.21
CA LYS A 489 -7.62 -19.64 -15.74
C LYS A 489 -7.32 -19.91 -17.21
N GLU A 490 -7.24 -18.88 -18.00
CA GLU A 490 -7.09 -18.93 -19.46
C GLU A 490 -5.71 -19.43 -19.90
N SER A 491 -4.66 -19.10 -19.15
CA SER A 491 -3.29 -19.51 -19.46
C SER A 491 -2.84 -20.77 -18.73
N GLY A 492 -3.51 -21.09 -17.61
CA GLY A 492 -3.11 -22.16 -16.69
C GLY A 492 -1.89 -21.81 -15.83
N ALA A 493 -1.39 -20.58 -15.91
CA ALA A 493 -0.32 -20.06 -15.06
C ALA A 493 -0.86 -19.63 -13.68
N ALA A 494 0.04 -19.34 -12.75
CA ALA A 494 -0.29 -18.70 -11.47
C ALA A 494 0.63 -17.52 -11.20
N VAL A 495 0.10 -16.54 -10.45
CA VAL A 495 0.87 -15.43 -9.90
C VAL A 495 0.95 -15.63 -8.39
N ALA A 496 2.17 -15.66 -7.86
CA ALA A 496 2.44 -15.74 -6.43
C ALA A 496 2.96 -14.40 -5.92
N MET A 497 2.56 -14.03 -4.70
CA MET A 497 2.89 -12.74 -4.12
C MET A 497 3.14 -12.85 -2.61
N ALA A 498 4.10 -12.09 -2.10
CA ALA A 498 4.41 -12.07 -0.67
C ALA A 498 4.91 -10.71 -0.22
N CYS A 499 4.39 -10.22 0.91
CA CYS A 499 4.92 -9.07 1.62
C CYS A 499 5.97 -9.48 2.66
N GLU A 500 6.96 -8.61 2.90
CA GLU A 500 7.95 -8.78 3.96
C GLU A 500 8.53 -7.44 4.42
N CYS A 501 8.66 -7.29 5.73
CA CYS A 501 9.49 -6.28 6.37
C CYS A 501 9.74 -6.65 7.84
N ASN A 502 10.97 -6.90 8.22
CA ASN A 502 11.37 -7.01 9.62
C ASN A 502 11.84 -5.64 10.13
N THR A 503 10.97 -4.92 10.83
CA THR A 503 11.23 -3.56 11.32
C THR A 503 12.37 -3.51 12.31
N ARG A 504 12.55 -4.53 13.14
CA ARG A 504 13.67 -4.62 14.11
C ARG A 504 15.01 -4.72 13.42
N MET A 505 15.11 -5.48 12.32
CA MET A 505 16.34 -5.55 11.51
C MET A 505 16.61 -4.20 10.83
N ASN A 506 15.59 -3.53 10.31
CA ASN A 506 15.72 -2.18 9.74
C ASN A 506 16.12 -1.14 10.80
N PHE A 507 15.65 -1.27 12.03
CA PHE A 507 16.08 -0.42 13.15
C PHE A 507 17.56 -0.62 13.48
N VAL A 508 18.04 -1.87 13.49
CA VAL A 508 19.45 -2.20 13.80
C VAL A 508 20.39 -1.79 12.66
N ASN A 509 19.99 -2.04 11.41
CA ASN A 509 20.76 -1.65 10.23
C ASN A 509 19.80 -1.46 9.04
N PRO A 510 19.44 -0.21 8.69
CA PRO A 510 18.47 0.05 7.61
C PRO A 510 18.89 -0.50 6.25
N LEU A 511 20.20 -0.49 5.91
CA LEU A 511 20.67 -1.02 4.65
C LEU A 511 20.47 -2.53 4.55
N VAL A 512 21.00 -3.27 5.54
CA VAL A 512 20.89 -4.74 5.55
C VAL A 512 19.45 -5.19 5.76
N GLY A 513 18.70 -4.52 6.63
CA GLY A 513 17.29 -4.83 6.91
C GLY A 513 16.40 -4.69 5.69
N ALA A 514 16.57 -3.61 4.92
CA ALA A 514 15.82 -3.38 3.68
C ALA A 514 16.21 -4.38 2.57
N ALA A 515 17.50 -4.67 2.42
CA ALA A 515 17.96 -5.72 1.49
C ALA A 515 17.41 -7.10 1.87
N ALA A 516 17.38 -7.42 3.17
CA ALA A 516 16.82 -8.66 3.68
C ALA A 516 15.30 -8.77 3.45
N ALA A 517 14.56 -7.65 3.48
CA ALA A 517 13.13 -7.65 3.15
C ALA A 517 12.88 -8.04 1.69
N VAL A 518 13.66 -7.51 0.73
CA VAL A 518 13.60 -7.92 -0.68
C VAL A 518 13.89 -9.42 -0.84
N ALA A 519 14.97 -9.89 -0.23
CA ALA A 519 15.38 -11.29 -0.30
C ALA A 519 14.34 -12.23 0.32
N ALA A 520 13.80 -11.88 1.49
CA ALA A 520 12.82 -12.70 2.20
C ALA A 520 11.47 -12.76 1.47
N ALA A 521 10.99 -11.63 0.89
CA ALA A 521 9.80 -11.61 0.06
C ALA A 521 9.99 -12.52 -1.18
N GLY A 522 11.13 -12.41 -1.86
CA GLY A 522 11.49 -13.28 -3.00
C GLY A 522 11.59 -14.75 -2.62
N ARG A 523 12.20 -15.05 -1.47
CA ARG A 523 12.29 -16.42 -0.95
C ARG A 523 10.90 -17.01 -0.68
N LYS A 524 9.97 -16.26 -0.08
CA LYS A 524 8.58 -16.72 0.11
C LYS A 524 7.91 -17.07 -1.21
N VAL A 525 8.10 -16.26 -2.25
CA VAL A 525 7.59 -16.52 -3.59
C VAL A 525 8.26 -17.75 -4.20
N ALA A 526 9.58 -17.88 -4.11
CA ALA A 526 10.32 -19.06 -4.63
C ALA A 526 9.91 -20.37 -3.94
N MET A 527 9.61 -20.32 -2.62
CA MET A 527 9.13 -21.50 -1.88
C MET A 527 7.71 -21.92 -2.30
N SER A 528 6.98 -21.16 -3.05
CA SER A 528 5.73 -21.58 -3.71
C SER A 528 5.95 -22.29 -5.05
N GLY A 529 7.19 -22.35 -5.52
CA GLY A 529 7.57 -22.85 -6.84
C GLY A 529 7.55 -21.79 -7.95
N ALA A 530 7.11 -20.56 -7.64
CA ALA A 530 7.08 -19.46 -8.59
C ALA A 530 8.46 -18.78 -8.72
N THR A 531 8.74 -18.25 -9.90
CA THR A 531 9.95 -17.43 -10.14
C THR A 531 9.69 -16.01 -9.68
N PRO A 532 10.41 -15.48 -8.65
CA PRO A 532 10.33 -14.08 -8.28
C PRO A 532 10.77 -13.18 -9.42
N LEU A 533 10.00 -12.15 -9.76
CA LEU A 533 10.23 -11.30 -10.93
C LEU A 533 10.46 -9.83 -10.57
N SER A 534 9.54 -9.21 -9.85
CA SER A 534 9.59 -7.76 -9.60
C SER A 534 8.97 -7.42 -8.25
N ILE A 535 9.34 -6.26 -7.73
CA ILE A 535 8.77 -5.74 -6.48
C ILE A 535 7.96 -4.48 -6.70
N THR A 536 7.05 -4.24 -5.77
CA THR A 536 6.54 -2.94 -5.38
C THR A 536 6.93 -2.70 -3.92
N ASP A 537 7.21 -1.46 -3.57
CA ASP A 537 7.58 -1.09 -2.22
C ASP A 537 6.62 -0.06 -1.61
N CYS A 538 6.56 0.00 -0.27
CA CYS A 538 5.95 1.09 0.45
C CYS A 538 6.88 1.49 1.59
N LEU A 539 7.51 2.65 1.43
CA LEU A 539 8.61 3.11 2.27
C LEU A 539 8.07 4.00 3.39
N ASN A 540 7.86 3.41 4.58
CA ASN A 540 7.29 4.13 5.72
C ASN A 540 8.39 4.56 6.70
N TYR A 541 8.55 5.88 6.87
CA TYR A 541 9.56 6.50 7.73
C TYR A 541 8.97 7.70 8.48
N GLY A 542 9.68 8.17 9.49
CA GLY A 542 9.30 9.34 10.27
C GLY A 542 9.42 10.67 9.51
N ASN A 543 9.62 11.76 10.26
CA ASN A 543 9.69 13.11 9.70
C ASN A 543 11.00 13.33 8.91
N PRO A 544 10.92 13.67 7.59
CA PRO A 544 12.11 13.86 6.74
C PRO A 544 12.93 15.13 7.09
N GLN A 545 12.43 15.99 7.96
CA GLN A 545 13.20 17.13 8.49
C GLN A 545 14.22 16.69 9.55
N ASN A 546 14.06 15.49 10.12
CA ASN A 546 15.02 14.89 11.02
C ASN A 546 16.15 14.22 10.22
N PRO A 547 17.43 14.70 10.34
CA PRO A 547 18.54 14.14 9.61
C PRO A 547 18.81 12.66 9.88
N GLU A 548 18.47 12.15 11.08
CA GLU A 548 18.65 10.74 11.43
C GLU A 548 17.62 9.86 10.71
N VAL A 549 16.37 10.33 10.59
CA VAL A 549 15.32 9.67 9.79
C VAL A 549 15.71 9.62 8.32
N MET A 550 16.21 10.73 7.76
CA MET A 550 16.64 10.77 6.36
C MET A 550 17.86 9.89 6.10
N TRP A 551 18.76 9.73 7.07
CA TRP A 551 19.85 8.76 6.95
C TRP A 551 19.31 7.32 6.88
N GLN A 552 18.36 6.97 7.76
CA GLN A 552 17.72 5.66 7.74
C GLN A 552 17.01 5.41 6.40
N PHE A 553 16.29 6.41 5.89
CA PHE A 553 15.62 6.35 4.59
C PHE A 553 16.61 6.13 3.44
N ALA A 554 17.69 6.93 3.39
CA ALA A 554 18.73 6.82 2.38
C ALA A 554 19.38 5.43 2.37
N LYS A 555 19.71 4.90 3.58
CA LYS A 555 20.30 3.57 3.74
C LYS A 555 19.29 2.46 3.38
N GLY A 556 18.03 2.61 3.72
CA GLY A 556 16.98 1.68 3.30
C GLY A 556 16.85 1.62 1.77
N CYS A 557 16.80 2.76 1.10
CA CYS A 557 16.78 2.82 -0.37
C CYS A 557 18.05 2.20 -0.99
N GLU A 558 19.22 2.45 -0.40
CA GLU A 558 20.47 1.83 -0.84
C GLU A 558 20.42 0.29 -0.74
N GLY A 559 19.88 -0.25 0.36
CA GLY A 559 19.70 -1.68 0.57
C GLY A 559 18.75 -2.31 -0.46
N ILE A 560 17.60 -1.69 -0.73
CA ILE A 560 16.65 -2.13 -1.77
C ILE A 560 17.33 -2.14 -3.14
N LYS A 561 18.02 -1.05 -3.50
CA LYS A 561 18.73 -0.92 -4.77
C LYS A 561 19.72 -2.05 -4.99
N ILE A 562 20.58 -2.34 -3.99
CA ILE A 562 21.57 -3.41 -4.05
C ILE A 562 20.86 -4.76 -4.21
N ALA A 563 19.88 -5.08 -3.36
CA ALA A 563 19.20 -6.36 -3.39
C ALA A 563 18.45 -6.59 -4.71
N CYS A 564 17.73 -5.58 -5.21
CA CYS A 564 17.01 -5.68 -6.47
C CYS A 564 17.95 -5.87 -7.68
N LYS A 565 19.14 -5.27 -7.64
CA LYS A 565 20.17 -5.46 -8.67
C LYS A 565 20.76 -6.87 -8.61
N GLU A 566 21.21 -7.31 -7.44
CA GLU A 566 21.89 -8.60 -7.26
C GLU A 566 20.93 -9.80 -7.46
N LEU A 567 19.68 -9.66 -7.04
CA LEU A 567 18.64 -10.69 -7.20
C LEU A 567 17.89 -10.59 -8.54
N ASN A 568 18.16 -9.54 -9.33
CA ASN A 568 17.49 -9.26 -10.61
C ASN A 568 15.96 -9.22 -10.46
N THR A 569 15.48 -8.37 -9.54
CA THR A 569 14.06 -8.17 -9.22
C THR A 569 13.73 -6.67 -9.22
N PRO A 570 13.55 -6.05 -10.42
CA PRO A 570 13.36 -4.61 -10.53
C PRO A 570 12.14 -4.11 -9.77
N VAL A 571 12.22 -2.84 -9.34
CA VAL A 571 11.12 -2.07 -8.75
C VAL A 571 10.23 -1.56 -9.89
N VAL A 572 8.97 -1.95 -9.94
CA VAL A 572 8.05 -1.55 -11.01
C VAL A 572 6.99 -0.54 -10.57
N SER A 573 6.75 -0.43 -9.29
CA SER A 573 5.86 0.55 -8.66
C SER A 573 6.24 0.73 -7.20
N GLY A 574 5.64 1.69 -6.52
CA GLY A 574 5.85 1.89 -5.10
C GLY A 574 5.25 3.20 -4.60
N ASN A 575 5.39 3.43 -3.29
CA ASN A 575 4.92 4.61 -2.59
C ASN A 575 5.91 4.98 -1.47
N VAL A 576 6.01 6.26 -1.16
CA VAL A 576 6.76 6.77 -0.01
C VAL A 576 5.81 7.43 0.97
N SER A 577 5.83 6.97 2.22
CA SER A 577 5.09 7.53 3.33
C SER A 577 6.07 8.07 4.37
N LEU A 578 6.18 9.37 4.44
CA LEU A 578 6.97 10.10 5.42
C LEU A 578 6.06 10.70 6.51
N TYR A 579 6.66 11.35 7.51
CA TYR A 579 5.95 11.95 8.64
C TYR A 579 5.19 10.96 9.53
N ASN A 580 5.50 9.65 9.48
CA ASN A 580 4.93 8.68 10.41
C ASN A 580 5.54 8.87 11.81
N GLU A 581 5.04 9.89 12.49
CA GLU A 581 5.58 10.39 13.76
C GLU A 581 4.46 11.01 14.58
N THR A 582 4.50 10.81 15.89
CA THR A 582 3.55 11.43 16.83
C THR A 582 4.32 12.00 18.02
N ASN A 583 4.14 13.29 18.30
CA ASN A 583 4.82 14.01 19.38
C ASN A 583 6.36 13.83 19.37
N GLY A 584 6.97 13.82 18.19
CA GLY A 584 8.42 13.68 18.00
C GLY A 584 8.93 12.24 18.12
N ILE A 585 8.06 11.24 18.24
CA ILE A 585 8.41 9.81 18.26
C ILE A 585 8.09 9.21 16.91
N SER A 586 9.13 8.93 16.13
CA SER A 586 9.00 8.29 14.82
C SER A 586 8.76 6.79 14.93
N VAL A 587 8.03 6.23 13.96
CA VAL A 587 7.96 4.77 13.77
C VAL A 587 9.34 4.21 13.42
N GLN A 588 9.57 2.93 13.70
CA GLN A 588 10.76 2.25 13.18
C GLN A 588 10.76 2.26 11.63
N PRO A 589 11.95 2.32 10.99
CA PRO A 589 12.08 2.20 9.54
C PRO A 589 11.35 0.97 9.01
N THR A 590 10.35 1.18 8.16
CA THR A 590 9.48 0.10 7.67
C THR A 590 9.34 0.14 6.14
N PRO A 591 10.39 -0.25 5.40
CA PRO A 591 10.30 -0.49 3.96
C PRO A 591 9.53 -1.81 3.72
N ALA A 592 8.22 -1.72 3.55
CA ALA A 592 7.39 -2.87 3.23
C ALA A 592 7.59 -3.26 1.76
N ILE A 593 8.07 -4.48 1.51
CA ILE A 593 8.37 -4.99 0.17
C ILE A 593 7.35 -6.05 -0.20
N THR A 594 6.73 -5.91 -1.35
CA THR A 594 5.94 -6.97 -1.96
C THR A 594 6.62 -7.49 -3.22
N MET A 595 6.98 -8.76 -3.22
CA MET A 595 7.51 -9.48 -4.39
C MET A 595 6.38 -10.19 -5.12
N VAL A 596 6.36 -10.04 -6.43
CA VAL A 596 5.45 -10.76 -7.34
C VAL A 596 6.27 -11.68 -8.23
N GLY A 597 5.80 -12.91 -8.41
CA GLY A 597 6.42 -13.91 -9.26
C GLY A 597 5.41 -14.77 -10.00
N VAL A 598 5.89 -15.49 -11.00
CA VAL A 598 5.05 -16.28 -11.91
C VAL A 598 5.42 -17.74 -11.86
N LEU A 599 4.41 -18.60 -11.83
CA LEU A 599 4.48 -20.04 -11.98
C LEU A 599 3.79 -20.44 -13.30
N LYS A 600 4.53 -21.03 -14.24
CA LYS A 600 4.03 -21.33 -15.61
C LYS A 600 2.87 -22.33 -15.63
N ASP A 601 2.78 -23.19 -14.63
CA ASP A 601 1.74 -24.19 -14.45
C ASP A 601 1.25 -24.19 -13.00
N ALA A 602 0.02 -23.69 -12.80
CA ALA A 602 -0.60 -23.60 -11.47
C ALA A 602 -0.67 -24.93 -10.70
N LYS A 603 -0.67 -26.07 -11.40
CA LYS A 603 -0.68 -27.41 -10.78
C LYS A 603 0.61 -27.75 -10.05
N LYS A 604 1.70 -27.01 -10.33
CA LYS A 604 3.00 -27.18 -9.68
C LYS A 604 3.17 -26.29 -8.44
N LEU A 605 2.10 -25.65 -7.96
CA LEU A 605 2.16 -24.82 -6.76
C LEU A 605 2.57 -25.67 -5.55
N LEU A 606 3.69 -25.32 -4.91
CA LEU A 606 4.19 -26.01 -3.73
C LEU A 606 3.38 -25.67 -2.49
N ASN A 607 3.17 -26.67 -1.69
CA ASN A 607 2.64 -26.55 -0.35
C ASN A 607 3.69 -25.95 0.61
N SER A 608 3.25 -25.30 1.68
CA SER A 608 4.14 -24.63 2.65
C SER A 608 4.10 -25.25 4.06
N HIS A 609 3.41 -26.38 4.23
CA HIS A 609 3.26 -27.05 5.52
C HIS A 609 3.26 -28.58 5.35
N PHE A 610 3.35 -29.32 6.43
CA PHE A 610 3.30 -30.79 6.41
C PHE A 610 1.90 -31.25 6.05
N LYS A 611 1.78 -32.23 5.14
CA LYS A 611 0.49 -32.84 4.74
C LYS A 611 0.37 -34.30 5.16
N GLU A 612 1.49 -34.99 5.17
CA GLU A 612 1.52 -36.42 5.43
C GLU A 612 2.78 -36.82 6.21
N SER A 613 2.74 -37.97 6.88
CA SER A 613 3.89 -38.57 7.55
C SER A 613 4.83 -39.27 6.57
N GLY A 614 6.07 -39.54 6.99
CA GLY A 614 7.08 -40.25 6.20
C GLY A 614 7.81 -39.40 5.15
N VAL A 615 7.69 -38.09 5.24
CA VAL A 615 8.47 -37.14 4.44
C VAL A 615 9.73 -36.75 5.20
N SER A 616 10.90 -36.86 4.55
CA SER A 616 12.17 -36.37 5.09
C SER A 616 12.23 -34.85 4.98
N VAL A 617 12.61 -34.18 6.07
CA VAL A 617 12.65 -32.72 6.19
C VAL A 617 14.09 -32.25 6.20
N PHE A 618 14.43 -31.30 5.35
CA PHE A 618 15.77 -30.71 5.26
C PHE A 618 15.69 -29.20 5.52
N VAL A 619 16.69 -28.70 6.25
CA VAL A 619 16.97 -27.26 6.33
C VAL A 619 18.04 -26.93 5.28
N LEU A 620 17.73 -26.05 4.35
CA LEU A 620 18.67 -25.55 3.36
C LEU A 620 19.19 -24.18 3.80
N GLY A 621 20.47 -23.93 3.56
CA GLY A 621 21.18 -22.73 3.97
C GLY A 621 21.82 -22.85 5.36
N ASP A 622 22.81 -21.99 5.63
CA ASP A 622 23.61 -22.05 6.84
C ASP A 622 22.90 -21.38 8.04
N THR A 623 23.09 -21.98 9.21
CA THR A 623 22.57 -21.44 10.47
C THR A 623 23.74 -21.02 11.37
N GLY A 624 23.69 -19.81 11.86
CA GLY A 624 24.68 -19.25 12.78
C GLY A 624 24.03 -18.59 14.00
N ALA A 625 24.86 -17.93 14.80
CA ALA A 625 24.44 -17.18 15.99
C ALA A 625 23.87 -15.81 15.62
N ASP A 626 22.97 -15.73 14.65
CA ASP A 626 22.42 -14.48 14.08
C ASP A 626 21.16 -14.04 14.85
N PHE A 627 21.39 -13.24 15.92
CA PHE A 627 20.34 -12.79 16.83
C PHE A 627 20.10 -11.27 16.78
N ALA A 628 20.88 -10.53 15.98
CA ALA A 628 20.69 -9.09 15.84
C ALA A 628 19.30 -8.77 15.29
N GLY A 629 18.55 -7.89 15.97
CA GLY A 629 17.18 -7.54 15.60
C GLY A 629 16.18 -8.71 15.64
N SER A 630 16.55 -9.88 16.21
CA SER A 630 15.67 -11.05 16.28
C SER A 630 14.55 -10.91 17.30
N LEU A 631 13.45 -11.60 17.05
CA LEU A 631 12.35 -11.71 18.01
C LEU A 631 12.79 -12.45 19.30
N TYR A 632 13.74 -13.36 19.18
CA TYR A 632 14.33 -14.05 20.33
C TYR A 632 14.90 -13.04 21.34
N MET A 633 15.72 -12.09 20.87
CA MET A 633 16.31 -11.06 21.75
C MET A 633 15.23 -10.13 22.32
N LYS A 634 14.28 -9.71 21.50
CA LYS A 634 13.20 -8.81 21.93
C LYS A 634 12.28 -9.46 22.96
N SER A 635 11.78 -10.68 22.68
CA SER A 635 10.77 -11.33 23.56
C SER A 635 11.35 -11.90 24.86
N LEU A 636 12.62 -12.33 24.86
CA LEU A 636 13.22 -12.94 26.05
C LEU A 636 13.99 -11.96 26.93
N PHE A 637 14.52 -10.89 26.35
CA PHE A 637 15.40 -9.95 27.04
C PHE A 637 14.98 -8.48 26.90
N GLY A 638 13.96 -8.17 26.09
CA GLY A 638 13.51 -6.78 25.85
C GLY A 638 14.49 -5.95 25.04
N VAL A 639 15.38 -6.58 24.26
CA VAL A 639 16.49 -5.91 23.59
C VAL A 639 16.34 -6.02 22.07
N CYS A 640 16.55 -4.89 21.39
CA CYS A 640 16.70 -4.82 19.94
C CYS A 640 18.09 -4.22 19.62
N GLY A 641 19.01 -5.01 19.12
CA GLY A 641 20.38 -4.59 18.85
C GLY A 641 21.24 -5.74 18.34
N GLY A 642 22.54 -5.51 18.24
CA GLY A 642 23.54 -6.41 17.69
C GLY A 642 24.00 -6.00 16.28
N GLU A 643 24.92 -6.72 15.70
CA GLU A 643 25.43 -6.51 14.35
C GLU A 643 24.79 -7.51 13.39
N LEU A 644 24.05 -7.00 12.40
CA LEU A 644 23.52 -7.82 11.31
C LEU A 644 24.64 -8.20 10.36
N LYS A 645 24.73 -9.48 10.01
CA LYS A 645 25.60 -9.94 8.93
C LYS A 645 25.10 -9.42 7.59
N GLU A 646 26.02 -9.18 6.67
CA GLU A 646 25.66 -8.90 5.29
C GLU A 646 24.96 -10.10 4.65
N LEU A 647 24.05 -9.80 3.71
CA LEU A 647 23.33 -10.83 2.97
C LEU A 647 24.19 -11.36 1.83
N ASP A 648 24.37 -12.67 1.75
CA ASP A 648 24.96 -13.34 0.58
C ASP A 648 23.87 -13.51 -0.51
N PHE A 649 23.83 -12.57 -1.45
CA PHE A 649 22.88 -12.58 -2.56
C PHE A 649 23.07 -13.77 -3.50
N LYS A 650 24.30 -14.31 -3.62
CA LYS A 650 24.55 -15.49 -4.45
C LYS A 650 23.96 -16.74 -3.80
N ALA A 651 24.16 -16.91 -2.50
CA ALA A 651 23.55 -18.00 -1.75
C ALA A 651 22.01 -17.89 -1.76
N GLU A 652 21.46 -16.67 -1.56
CA GLU A 652 20.02 -16.42 -1.63
C GLU A 652 19.43 -16.79 -3.00
N ARG A 653 20.05 -16.34 -4.09
CA ARG A 653 19.61 -16.64 -5.44
C ARG A 653 19.75 -18.13 -5.78
N ALA A 654 20.84 -18.79 -5.36
CA ALA A 654 21.04 -20.21 -5.53
C ALA A 654 19.97 -21.05 -4.81
N LEU A 655 19.56 -20.61 -3.62
CA LEU A 655 18.47 -21.24 -2.86
C LEU A 655 17.14 -21.14 -3.61
N TRP A 656 16.79 -19.96 -4.17
CA TRP A 656 15.57 -19.82 -4.98
C TRP A 656 15.59 -20.76 -6.19
N ASP A 657 16.68 -20.73 -6.95
CA ASP A 657 16.83 -21.54 -8.16
C ASP A 657 16.81 -23.05 -7.87
N LEU A 658 17.40 -23.46 -6.74
CA LEU A 658 17.38 -24.86 -6.31
C LEU A 658 15.95 -25.35 -6.05
N VAL A 659 15.18 -24.59 -5.25
CA VAL A 659 13.81 -24.97 -4.89
C VAL A 659 12.90 -24.98 -6.11
N ILE A 660 12.97 -23.97 -6.98
CA ILE A 660 12.19 -23.91 -8.21
C ILE A 660 12.52 -25.09 -9.13
N LYS A 661 13.80 -25.39 -9.35
CA LYS A 661 14.24 -26.53 -10.19
C LYS A 661 13.85 -27.89 -9.61
N ALA A 662 13.98 -28.05 -8.28
CA ALA A 662 13.58 -29.29 -7.61
C ALA A 662 12.05 -29.49 -7.67
N ASN A 663 11.27 -28.41 -7.55
CA ASN A 663 9.83 -28.42 -7.74
C ASN A 663 9.44 -28.80 -9.18
N ASP A 664 10.08 -28.21 -10.17
CA ASP A 664 9.83 -28.52 -11.59
C ASP A 664 10.05 -30.01 -11.90
N LYS A 665 11.03 -30.63 -11.24
CA LYS A 665 11.31 -32.07 -11.35
C LYS A 665 10.39 -32.97 -10.49
N GLY A 666 9.47 -32.37 -9.70
CA GLY A 666 8.55 -33.10 -8.80
C GLY A 666 9.27 -33.81 -7.66
N ILE A 667 10.40 -33.27 -7.17
CA ILE A 667 11.17 -33.78 -6.05
C ILE A 667 10.56 -33.37 -4.71
N LEU A 668 10.06 -32.13 -4.63
CA LEU A 668 9.58 -31.52 -3.40
C LEU A 668 8.10 -31.82 -3.14
N GLU A 669 7.77 -32.11 -1.88
CA GLU A 669 6.40 -32.19 -1.39
C GLU A 669 5.92 -30.87 -0.78
N PHE A 670 6.83 -30.10 -0.18
CA PHE A 670 6.59 -28.79 0.38
C PHE A 670 7.88 -27.98 0.47
N ALA A 671 7.74 -26.66 0.54
CA ALA A 671 8.83 -25.76 0.88
C ALA A 671 8.30 -24.56 1.68
N ASN A 672 9.09 -24.07 2.65
CA ASN A 672 8.77 -22.87 3.40
C ASN A 672 10.04 -22.08 3.72
N SER A 673 9.94 -20.75 3.71
CA SER A 673 11.01 -19.84 4.11
C SER A 673 11.16 -19.85 5.64
N VAL A 674 12.39 -19.93 6.13
CA VAL A 674 12.69 -19.68 7.55
C VAL A 674 12.71 -18.16 7.76
N GLY A 675 11.97 -17.68 8.75
CA GLY A 675 11.83 -16.27 9.08
C GLY A 675 11.87 -16.00 10.58
N VAL A 676 11.04 -15.11 11.05
CA VAL A 676 10.96 -14.67 12.46
C VAL A 676 10.80 -15.86 13.40
N GLY A 677 11.67 -15.93 14.42
CA GLY A 677 11.74 -17.02 15.40
C GLY A 677 12.51 -18.26 14.93
N GLY A 678 13.12 -18.23 13.75
CA GLY A 678 14.05 -19.25 13.25
C GLY A 678 13.41 -20.57 12.87
N VAL A 679 14.24 -21.60 12.78
CA VAL A 679 13.87 -22.97 12.34
C VAL A 679 12.80 -23.57 13.25
N ALA A 680 12.95 -23.46 14.59
CA ALA A 680 12.02 -24.06 15.54
C ALA A 680 10.59 -23.52 15.38
N ILE A 681 10.43 -22.21 15.23
CA ILE A 681 9.11 -21.60 15.06
C ILE A 681 8.54 -21.90 13.68
N THR A 682 9.38 -21.95 12.65
CA THR A 682 8.93 -22.33 11.29
C THR A 682 8.40 -23.75 11.28
N LEU A 683 9.12 -24.74 11.86
CA LEU A 683 8.66 -26.12 11.99
C LEU A 683 7.35 -26.22 12.79
N ALA A 684 7.24 -25.47 13.89
CA ALA A 684 6.01 -25.43 14.69
C ALA A 684 4.81 -24.93 13.89
N LYS A 685 4.98 -23.85 13.12
CA LYS A 685 3.93 -23.33 12.23
C LYS A 685 3.55 -24.35 11.16
N MET A 686 4.53 -24.99 10.51
CA MET A 686 4.30 -26.02 9.49
C MET A 686 3.53 -27.22 10.05
N SER A 687 3.85 -27.64 11.30
CA SER A 687 3.12 -28.69 12.00
C SER A 687 1.69 -28.28 12.36
N ALA A 688 1.52 -27.08 12.91
CA ALA A 688 0.21 -26.58 13.35
C ALA A 688 -0.78 -26.44 12.18
N PHE A 689 -0.33 -25.87 11.06
CA PHE A 689 -1.15 -25.71 9.86
C PHE A 689 -1.45 -27.03 9.14
N GLY A 690 -0.50 -27.95 9.16
CA GLY A 690 -0.63 -29.25 8.47
C GLY A 690 -1.31 -30.34 9.28
N GLY A 691 -1.46 -30.15 10.60
CA GLY A 691 -1.96 -31.20 11.50
C GLY A 691 -1.04 -32.40 11.63
N VAL A 692 0.22 -32.30 11.19
CA VAL A 692 1.22 -33.39 11.20
C VAL A 692 2.41 -33.00 12.04
N GLY A 693 2.81 -33.85 12.99
CA GLY A 693 3.94 -33.63 13.87
C GLY A 693 5.29 -33.72 13.17
N PHE A 694 6.30 -33.12 13.80
CA PHE A 694 7.70 -33.25 13.40
C PHE A 694 8.51 -33.95 14.49
N LYS A 695 9.39 -34.86 14.07
CA LYS A 695 10.37 -35.51 14.95
C LYS A 695 11.76 -35.33 14.33
N GLY A 696 12.70 -34.82 15.10
CA GLY A 696 14.08 -34.61 14.67
C GLY A 696 14.99 -34.34 15.85
N GLU A 697 16.29 -34.35 15.60
CA GLU A 697 17.31 -33.97 16.56
C GLU A 697 17.85 -32.58 16.22
N CYS A 698 18.30 -31.85 17.23
CA CYS A 698 18.94 -30.53 17.01
C CYS A 698 20.34 -30.80 16.41
N PRO A 699 20.63 -30.30 15.20
CA PRO A 699 21.93 -30.52 14.56
C PRO A 699 23.01 -29.51 15.01
N TYR A 700 22.67 -28.62 15.96
CA TYR A 700 23.53 -27.51 16.36
C TYR A 700 24.15 -27.75 17.75
N ASP A 701 25.40 -27.34 17.94
CA ASP A 701 26.10 -27.42 19.22
C ASP A 701 25.47 -26.51 20.30
N ASP A 702 24.79 -25.44 19.89
CA ASP A 702 24.01 -24.56 20.76
C ASP A 702 22.54 -24.57 20.34
N GLU A 703 21.66 -25.10 21.21
CA GLU A 703 20.22 -25.16 20.98
C GLU A 703 19.58 -23.80 20.69
N ARG A 704 20.21 -22.67 21.10
CA ARG A 704 19.71 -21.31 20.80
C ARG A 704 19.65 -21.08 19.29
N TRP A 705 20.53 -21.69 18.49
CA TRP A 705 20.57 -21.51 17.04
C TRP A 705 19.29 -21.99 16.33
N LEU A 706 18.48 -22.81 16.98
CA LEU A 706 17.13 -23.16 16.49
C LEU A 706 16.23 -21.93 16.33
N PHE A 707 16.52 -20.84 17.06
CA PHE A 707 15.76 -19.60 17.08
C PHE A 707 16.47 -18.41 16.39
N SER A 708 17.67 -18.62 15.86
CA SER A 708 18.39 -17.59 15.13
C SER A 708 17.63 -17.19 13.86
N GLU A 709 17.78 -15.94 13.46
CA GLU A 709 17.12 -15.40 12.26
C GLU A 709 18.13 -15.19 11.13
N SER A 710 19.04 -16.18 10.92
CA SER A 710 20.00 -16.19 9.81
C SER A 710 19.30 -16.10 8.46
N PHE A 711 19.91 -15.41 7.52
CA PHE A 711 19.35 -15.21 6.17
C PHE A 711 19.44 -16.48 5.31
N SER A 712 18.84 -16.45 4.14
CA SER A 712 18.98 -17.43 3.06
C SER A 712 18.70 -18.87 3.48
N ARG A 713 17.63 -19.09 4.29
CA ARG A 713 17.25 -20.43 4.76
C ARG A 713 15.83 -20.82 4.39
N SER A 714 15.64 -22.10 4.09
CA SER A 714 14.32 -22.68 3.88
C SER A 714 14.23 -24.10 4.46
N ILE A 715 13.00 -24.56 4.67
CA ILE A 715 12.66 -25.94 5.06
C ILE A 715 11.96 -26.57 3.87
N VAL A 716 12.47 -27.72 3.43
CA VAL A 716 11.89 -28.47 2.31
C VAL A 716 11.60 -29.92 2.72
N GLY A 717 10.59 -30.53 2.08
CA GLY A 717 10.24 -31.91 2.25
C GLY A 717 10.47 -32.74 1.00
N VAL A 718 11.06 -33.92 1.16
CA VAL A 718 11.33 -34.90 0.07
C VAL A 718 10.81 -36.25 0.44
N LYS A 719 10.09 -36.90 -0.46
CA LYS A 719 9.55 -38.27 -0.24
C LYS A 719 10.60 -39.35 -0.52
N GLY A 720 10.75 -40.30 0.36
CA GLY A 720 11.87 -41.20 0.54
C GLY A 720 12.36 -42.12 -0.62
N LYS A 721 11.85 -41.99 -1.84
CA LYS A 721 12.41 -42.68 -3.03
C LYS A 721 12.99 -41.69 -4.07
N LYS A 722 13.05 -40.42 -3.74
CA LYS A 722 13.47 -39.32 -4.65
C LYS A 722 14.76 -38.63 -4.20
N ILE A 723 15.42 -39.17 -3.13
CA ILE A 723 16.69 -38.66 -2.59
C ILE A 723 17.85 -39.20 -3.41
#